data_1ae728c2361debf0e410cc4eca9c5382
#
_entry.id   1ae728c2361debf0e410cc4eca9c5382
#
_cell.length_a   1.000
_cell.length_b   1.000
_cell.length_c   1.000
_cell.angle_alpha   90.00
_cell.angle_beta   90.00
_cell.angle_gamma   90.00
#
_symmetry.space_group_name_H-M   'P 1'
#
loop_
_entity.id
_entity.type
_entity.pdbx_description
1 polymer ?
#
loop_
_entity_poly.entity_id
_entity_poly.type
_entity_poly.pdbx_seq_one_letter_code
_entity_poly.pdbx_strand_id
1 'polypeptide(L)'
;MGNSTSNSLRQRAQVGVAALTWALLLIAGSAADARTPARQQKPLAPTPPSVTAPSTEAQASPGASEAGTGVHDLTSADVAAFLDGIVPYAIQSGDIAGATVAVVANGQILFTRGYGFSDMKARTPVVPDQTLFRPGSVSKTFTWTAVMQLVQAGKLDLDRDVNDYVDFKIPEKFGKPITLRNLMTHTPGWEDTISGAFVPSASDLVPYHEYLVKHLPAQIFPPGKVVAYSNYGAMLAGYIVQRVSGEPFDEYIARHIFQPLGMTHSTFDQPLPSAMAKNMSKGYDKASDDKPIPFEDIEVAPAGSLTSTAVDMAHFMIAHLEGGSYGGASILSPETVQLMHTPASRMAPGMNGYALGFYQEDRNGLRIIAHAGDTAAFHSDMHLLLDKHVGLFISLNSLGKDGAAEDVRTGIFRAFLDRYYPYTAPSESTVAHPQADAARVAGWYMTSRRIESAFRIFNGISQGSVTALPNGEVEVSMLKNLGGAPKRWREVGPLTYREVGGQTHLKFVTDSDGRVAYWVSDDFIPVMIFQKVHGLEEKGTLTWMGAVCLGVLILTVVIWIGGAIVRRRFKTPLLLTFQEKRLRLASRIGAVLMLAVVLAWFVAFDLLLNANGSINGMLTIAYIVGLLGLVGALAVLAEAVRRALRGPGGWLVRTGEAVLALSALYGLWAIFAFGFASFSFRY
;
A
#
# COMPACT_ATOMS: atom_id res chain seq x y z
N MET A 1 9.26 10.39 -44.38
CA MET A 1 8.59 9.49 -43.45
C MET A 1 9.36 8.17 -43.34
N GLY A 2 10.51 8.13 -42.66
CA GLY A 2 11.37 6.94 -42.70
C GLY A 2 12.41 6.83 -41.58
N ASN A 3 12.36 7.67 -40.52
CA ASN A 3 13.38 7.65 -39.46
C ASN A 3 12.87 7.56 -38.01
N SER A 4 11.56 7.44 -37.79
CA SER A 4 11.01 7.37 -36.42
C SER A 4 10.85 5.93 -35.88
N THR A 5 10.77 4.93 -36.75
CA THR A 5 10.56 3.53 -36.35
C THR A 5 11.86 2.80 -35.96
N SER A 6 13.02 3.22 -36.46
CA SER A 6 14.29 2.57 -36.09
C SER A 6 14.83 2.97 -34.71
N ASN A 7 14.52 4.18 -34.25
CA ASN A 7 14.91 4.65 -32.92
C ASN A 7 14.06 4.01 -31.80
N SER A 8 12.77 3.73 -32.05
CA SER A 8 11.91 3.05 -31.08
C SER A 8 12.30 1.58 -30.86
N LEU A 9 12.79 0.89 -31.90
CA LEU A 9 13.27 -0.50 -31.77
C LEU A 9 14.63 -0.59 -31.06
N ARG A 10 15.51 0.39 -31.24
CA ARG A 10 16.79 0.46 -30.51
C ARG A 10 16.58 0.82 -29.02
N GLN A 11 15.67 1.73 -28.69
CA GLN A 11 15.30 2.03 -27.33
C GLN A 11 14.62 0.83 -26.63
N ARG A 12 13.74 0.11 -27.33
CA ARG A 12 13.09 -1.10 -26.78
C ARG A 12 14.08 -2.25 -26.55
N ALA A 13 15.09 -2.41 -27.41
CA ALA A 13 16.15 -3.38 -27.19
C ALA A 13 17.07 -3.01 -26.02
N GLN A 14 17.33 -1.72 -25.80
CA GLN A 14 18.11 -1.24 -24.66
C GLN A 14 17.34 -1.40 -23.33
N VAL A 15 16.03 -1.20 -23.31
CA VAL A 15 15.16 -1.44 -22.15
C VAL A 15 15.12 -2.94 -21.80
N GLY A 16 15.05 -3.83 -22.79
CA GLY A 16 15.09 -5.28 -22.55
C GLY A 16 16.42 -5.77 -21.94
N VAL A 17 17.54 -5.20 -22.38
CA VAL A 17 18.86 -5.52 -21.81
C VAL A 17 19.04 -4.89 -20.43
N ALA A 18 18.56 -3.66 -20.22
CA ALA A 18 18.55 -3.01 -18.91
C ALA A 18 17.66 -3.77 -17.92
N ALA A 19 16.48 -4.25 -18.33
CA ALA A 19 15.59 -5.04 -17.49
C ALA A 19 16.22 -6.37 -17.05
N LEU A 20 16.94 -7.05 -17.94
CA LEU A 20 17.67 -8.27 -17.58
C LEU A 20 18.85 -7.97 -16.64
N THR A 21 19.52 -6.85 -16.82
CA THR A 21 20.60 -6.37 -15.95
C THR A 21 20.07 -5.94 -14.59
N TRP A 22 18.89 -5.28 -14.53
CA TRP A 22 18.22 -4.92 -13.29
C TRP A 22 17.70 -6.15 -12.53
N ALA A 23 17.13 -7.15 -13.21
CA ALA A 23 16.73 -8.40 -12.58
C ALA A 23 17.95 -9.15 -12.00
N LEU A 24 19.08 -9.13 -12.68
CA LEU A 24 20.33 -9.69 -12.18
C LEU A 24 20.96 -8.87 -11.05
N LEU A 25 20.80 -7.53 -11.08
CA LEU A 25 21.25 -6.62 -10.01
C LEU A 25 20.36 -6.71 -8.76
N LEU A 26 19.04 -6.88 -8.90
CA LEU A 26 18.13 -7.14 -7.77
C LEU A 26 18.44 -8.48 -7.09
N ILE A 27 18.80 -9.48 -7.88
CA ILE A 27 19.24 -10.80 -7.36
C ILE A 27 20.61 -10.67 -6.69
N ALA A 28 21.53 -9.87 -7.23
CA ALA A 28 22.85 -9.63 -6.65
C ALA A 28 22.79 -8.72 -5.40
N GLY A 29 21.89 -7.73 -5.39
CA GLY A 29 21.68 -6.83 -4.26
C GLY A 29 21.14 -7.56 -3.02
N SER A 30 20.19 -8.49 -3.20
CA SER A 30 19.63 -9.28 -2.09
C SER A 30 20.62 -10.32 -1.52
N ALA A 31 21.64 -10.72 -2.28
CA ALA A 31 22.71 -11.60 -1.80
C ALA A 31 23.82 -10.83 -1.03
N ALA A 32 23.93 -9.52 -1.23
CA ALA A 32 24.93 -8.68 -0.56
C ALA A 32 24.50 -8.29 0.88
N ASP A 33 23.20 -8.20 1.14
CA ASP A 33 22.68 -7.86 2.49
C ASP A 33 22.85 -8.98 3.52
N ALA A 34 23.22 -10.20 3.09
CA ALA A 34 23.36 -11.35 4.00
C ALA A 34 24.74 -11.50 4.65
N ARG A 35 25.75 -10.70 4.26
CA ARG A 35 27.11 -10.79 4.84
C ARG A 35 27.85 -9.45 4.79
N THR A 36 27.49 -8.53 5.65
CA THR A 36 28.40 -7.44 6.02
C THR A 36 28.92 -7.73 7.42
N PRO A 37 30.21 -8.08 7.59
CA PRO A 37 30.81 -8.15 8.93
C PRO A 37 30.84 -6.73 9.50
N ALA A 38 30.49 -6.60 10.76
CA ALA A 38 30.56 -5.37 11.51
C ALA A 38 31.88 -4.65 11.25
N ARG A 39 31.82 -3.49 10.64
CA ARG A 39 32.98 -2.63 10.44
C ARG A 39 33.46 -2.18 11.81
N GLN A 40 34.59 -2.73 12.27
CA GLN A 40 35.27 -2.24 13.45
C GLN A 40 35.51 -0.74 13.30
N GLN A 41 34.90 0.04 14.17
CA GLN A 41 35.20 1.46 14.28
C GLN A 41 36.70 1.61 14.65
N LYS A 42 37.41 2.28 13.77
CA LYS A 42 38.76 2.74 14.04
C LYS A 42 38.71 3.71 15.25
N PRO A 43 39.61 3.63 16.22
CA PRO A 43 39.64 4.54 17.37
C PRO A 43 39.72 5.99 16.87
N LEU A 44 38.85 6.87 17.39
CA LEU A 44 38.92 8.30 17.19
C LEU A 44 40.30 8.82 17.65
N ALA A 45 40.90 9.67 16.82
CA ALA A 45 42.12 10.38 17.18
C ALA A 45 41.89 11.24 18.43
N PRO A 46 42.92 11.46 19.26
CA PRO A 46 42.79 12.23 20.50
C PRO A 46 42.32 13.66 20.21
N THR A 47 41.38 14.13 20.99
CA THR A 47 40.83 15.48 20.99
C THR A 47 41.93 16.49 21.21
N PRO A 48 42.02 17.57 20.42
CA PRO A 48 42.97 18.65 20.72
C PRO A 48 42.58 19.36 22.05
N PRO A 49 43.53 19.92 22.79
CA PRO A 49 43.28 20.51 24.10
C PRO A 49 42.39 21.76 23.97
N SER A 50 41.40 21.86 24.85
CA SER A 50 40.50 23.00 24.98
C SER A 50 41.30 24.28 25.25
N VAL A 51 41.17 25.24 24.32
CA VAL A 51 41.62 26.63 24.58
C VAL A 51 40.55 27.29 25.45
N THR A 52 40.89 27.54 26.70
CA THR A 52 40.08 28.35 27.61
C THR A 52 40.14 29.80 27.14
N ALA A 53 39.02 30.31 26.64
CA ALA A 53 38.84 31.74 26.43
C ALA A 53 38.51 32.41 27.78
N PRO A 54 38.98 33.66 28.01
CA PRO A 54 38.71 34.35 29.26
C PRO A 54 37.23 34.69 29.39
N SER A 55 36.69 34.40 30.57
CA SER A 55 35.33 34.75 30.98
C SER A 55 35.12 36.24 31.04
N THR A 56 34.42 36.81 30.07
CA THR A 56 33.81 38.14 30.21
C THR A 56 32.44 37.93 30.86
N GLU A 57 32.27 38.46 32.05
CA GLU A 57 30.97 38.54 32.71
C GLU A 57 30.00 39.32 31.84
N ALA A 58 29.07 38.57 31.24
CA ALA A 58 27.92 39.18 30.57
C ALA A 58 26.88 39.52 31.64
N GLN A 59 26.60 40.80 31.80
CA GLN A 59 25.47 41.30 32.57
C GLN A 59 24.19 40.63 32.12
N ALA A 60 23.46 40.02 33.07
CA ALA A 60 22.15 39.41 32.85
C ALA A 60 21.17 40.48 32.37
N SER A 61 20.67 40.31 31.16
CA SER A 61 19.47 41.01 30.69
C SER A 61 18.25 40.51 31.48
N PRO A 62 17.41 41.38 32.03
CA PRO A 62 16.17 40.96 32.67
C PRO A 62 15.18 40.56 31.58
N GLY A 63 14.79 39.31 31.57
CA GLY A 63 13.70 38.85 30.71
C GLY A 63 13.91 37.53 29.96
N ALA A 64 14.71 36.59 30.47
CA ALA A 64 14.54 35.22 30.05
C ALA A 64 13.24 34.70 30.72
N SER A 65 12.13 34.78 30.02
CA SER A 65 10.94 34.02 30.35
C SER A 65 11.36 32.58 30.56
N GLU A 66 11.06 32.02 31.72
CA GLU A 66 11.19 30.57 31.97
C GLU A 66 10.69 29.85 30.74
N ALA A 67 11.50 29.00 30.14
CA ALA A 67 11.07 28.10 29.10
C ALA A 67 10.01 27.19 29.73
N GLY A 68 8.75 27.58 29.56
CA GLY A 68 7.62 26.84 30.07
C GLY A 68 7.65 25.44 29.50
N THR A 69 7.69 24.46 30.40
CA THR A 69 7.34 23.07 30.12
C THR A 69 5.83 22.99 29.84
N GLY A 70 5.24 23.99 29.20
CA GLY A 70 3.81 24.16 29.01
C GLY A 70 3.34 23.58 27.68
N VAL A 71 2.30 22.80 27.76
CA VAL A 71 1.41 22.50 26.64
C VAL A 71 0.99 23.81 26.00
N HIS A 72 1.15 23.93 24.67
CA HIS A 72 0.68 25.12 23.95
C HIS A 72 -0.85 25.15 23.91
N ASP A 73 -1.43 26.31 24.12
CA ASP A 73 -2.86 26.50 23.96
C ASP A 73 -3.23 26.43 22.46
N LEU A 74 -4.28 25.68 22.16
CA LEU A 74 -4.80 25.54 20.80
C LEU A 74 -5.57 26.82 20.40
N THR A 75 -4.85 27.84 19.95
CA THR A 75 -5.41 29.10 19.45
C THR A 75 -5.14 29.27 17.96
N SER A 76 -5.98 30.06 17.27
CA SER A 76 -5.77 30.33 15.83
C SER A 76 -4.39 30.95 15.55
N ALA A 77 -3.91 31.85 16.43
CA ALA A 77 -2.61 32.48 16.29
C ALA A 77 -1.44 31.49 16.46
N ASP A 78 -1.51 30.60 17.46
CA ASP A 78 -0.45 29.60 17.67
C ASP A 78 -0.47 28.53 16.58
N VAL A 79 -1.65 28.05 16.15
CA VAL A 79 -1.80 27.12 15.02
C VAL A 79 -1.24 27.74 13.75
N ALA A 80 -1.53 29.02 13.49
CA ALA A 80 -0.98 29.73 12.32
C ALA A 80 0.55 29.77 12.39
N ALA A 81 1.12 30.21 13.53
CA ALA A 81 2.58 30.28 13.69
C ALA A 81 3.26 28.92 13.52
N PHE A 82 2.66 27.86 14.07
CA PHE A 82 3.17 26.50 13.96
C PHE A 82 3.13 25.99 12.52
N LEU A 83 1.96 26.06 11.87
CA LEU A 83 1.80 25.52 10.51
C LEU A 83 2.55 26.36 9.46
N ASP A 84 2.61 27.68 9.61
CA ASP A 84 3.41 28.55 8.74
C ASP A 84 4.92 28.31 8.88
N GLY A 85 5.36 27.79 10.02
CA GLY A 85 6.74 27.38 10.24
C GLY A 85 7.09 26.03 9.63
N ILE A 86 6.18 25.04 9.70
CA ILE A 86 6.49 23.65 9.33
C ILE A 86 6.06 23.30 7.90
N VAL A 87 4.87 23.72 7.46
CA VAL A 87 4.32 23.26 6.17
C VAL A 87 5.13 23.75 4.97
N PRO A 88 5.53 25.03 4.87
CA PRO A 88 6.36 25.49 3.75
C PRO A 88 7.70 24.76 3.66
N TYR A 89 8.35 24.51 4.79
CA TYR A 89 9.58 23.74 4.84
C TYR A 89 9.35 22.28 4.38
N ALA A 90 8.29 21.63 4.88
CA ALA A 90 7.98 20.25 4.57
C ALA A 90 7.66 20.04 3.08
N ILE A 91 6.81 20.90 2.47
CA ILE A 91 6.48 20.80 1.04
C ILE A 91 7.71 21.11 0.15
N GLN A 92 8.54 22.06 0.55
CA GLN A 92 9.77 22.39 -0.20
C GLN A 92 10.79 21.23 -0.12
N SER A 93 11.04 20.69 1.08
CA SER A 93 11.98 19.57 1.25
C SER A 93 11.48 18.27 0.61
N GLY A 94 10.17 18.08 0.59
CA GLY A 94 9.49 16.95 -0.05
C GLY A 94 9.30 17.08 -1.55
N ASP A 95 9.68 18.21 -2.17
CA ASP A 95 9.43 18.49 -3.60
C ASP A 95 7.95 18.40 -3.97
N ILE A 96 7.09 19.00 -3.13
CA ILE A 96 5.62 19.03 -3.24
C ILE A 96 5.17 20.42 -3.70
N ALA A 97 4.28 20.48 -4.69
CA ALA A 97 3.85 21.73 -5.33
C ALA A 97 2.98 22.60 -4.43
N GLY A 98 2.05 22.01 -3.71
CA GLY A 98 1.16 22.75 -2.83
C GLY A 98 0.42 21.87 -1.82
N ALA A 99 -0.12 22.53 -0.82
CA ALA A 99 -0.91 21.93 0.24
C ALA A 99 -2.09 22.81 0.63
N THR A 100 -3.16 22.18 1.12
CA THR A 100 -4.25 22.88 1.81
C THR A 100 -4.47 22.25 3.18
N VAL A 101 -4.71 23.06 4.20
CA VAL A 101 -4.87 22.62 5.59
C VAL A 101 -6.09 23.28 6.21
N ALA A 102 -6.85 22.49 6.99
CA ALA A 102 -7.90 23.00 7.87
C ALA A 102 -7.76 22.42 9.27
N VAL A 103 -7.94 23.25 10.28
CA VAL A 103 -8.06 22.86 11.68
C VAL A 103 -9.39 23.38 12.21
N VAL A 104 -10.16 22.48 12.81
CA VAL A 104 -11.43 22.81 13.45
C VAL A 104 -11.34 22.54 14.95
N ALA A 105 -12.05 23.33 15.76
CA ALA A 105 -12.14 23.13 17.20
C ALA A 105 -13.47 23.65 17.73
N ASN A 106 -14.12 22.89 18.62
CA ASN A 106 -15.33 23.28 19.34
C ASN A 106 -16.44 23.82 18.40
N GLY A 107 -16.69 23.09 17.31
CA GLY A 107 -17.74 23.42 16.34
C GLY A 107 -17.44 24.58 15.39
N GLN A 108 -16.20 25.07 15.35
CA GLN A 108 -15.79 26.19 14.50
C GLN A 108 -14.51 25.88 13.71
N ILE A 109 -14.36 26.55 12.58
CA ILE A 109 -13.11 26.56 11.83
C ILE A 109 -12.12 27.44 12.61
N LEU A 110 -11.10 26.83 13.17
CA LEU A 110 -10.04 27.54 13.91
C LEU A 110 -8.99 28.13 12.97
N PHE A 111 -8.67 27.39 11.89
CA PHE A 111 -7.62 27.80 10.95
C PHE A 111 -7.85 27.12 9.59
N THR A 112 -7.63 27.86 8.51
CA THR A 112 -7.51 27.31 7.15
C THR A 112 -6.42 28.06 6.39
N ARG A 113 -5.61 27.33 5.62
CA ARG A 113 -4.59 27.96 4.77
C ARG A 113 -4.20 27.06 3.59
N GLY A 114 -3.91 27.71 2.45
CA GLY A 114 -3.22 27.12 1.32
C GLY A 114 -1.73 27.48 1.34
N TYR A 115 -0.89 26.54 0.93
CA TYR A 115 0.55 26.69 0.81
C TYR A 115 1.00 26.27 -0.58
N GLY A 116 2.05 26.95 -1.11
CA GLY A 116 2.55 26.65 -2.45
C GLY A 116 1.54 26.95 -3.56
N PHE A 117 1.54 26.12 -4.59
CA PHE A 117 0.85 26.40 -5.84
C PHE A 117 -0.11 25.28 -6.26
N SER A 118 -1.29 25.67 -6.75
CA SER A 118 -2.24 24.79 -7.44
C SER A 118 -1.86 24.57 -8.92
N ASP A 119 -1.08 25.49 -9.48
CA ASP A 119 -0.47 25.41 -10.82
C ASP A 119 0.95 25.93 -10.74
N MET A 120 1.93 25.04 -10.87
CA MET A 120 3.37 25.38 -10.80
C MET A 120 3.79 26.33 -11.91
N LYS A 121 3.32 26.07 -13.14
CA LYS A 121 3.69 26.89 -14.31
C LYS A 121 3.10 28.29 -14.26
N ALA A 122 1.82 28.40 -13.89
CA ALA A 122 1.15 29.70 -13.74
C ALA A 122 1.46 30.37 -12.40
N ARG A 123 2.09 29.65 -11.44
CA ARG A 123 2.33 30.06 -10.07
C ARG A 123 1.04 30.51 -9.36
N THR A 124 -0.05 29.81 -9.66
CA THR A 124 -1.35 30.08 -9.02
C THR A 124 -1.32 29.61 -7.59
N PRO A 125 -1.50 30.48 -6.57
CA PRO A 125 -1.44 30.03 -5.18
C PRO A 125 -2.61 29.10 -4.83
N VAL A 126 -2.42 28.25 -3.83
CA VAL A 126 -3.51 27.49 -3.23
C VAL A 126 -4.37 28.39 -2.35
N VAL A 127 -5.68 28.38 -2.57
CA VAL A 127 -6.68 29.17 -1.80
C VAL A 127 -7.63 28.18 -1.12
N PRO A 128 -7.70 28.12 0.24
CA PRO A 128 -8.28 27.01 0.98
C PRO A 128 -9.81 26.85 0.84
N ASP A 129 -10.53 27.89 0.44
CA ASP A 129 -11.98 27.90 0.20
C ASP A 129 -12.36 27.79 -1.28
N GLN A 130 -11.40 27.82 -2.21
CA GLN A 130 -11.64 27.82 -3.65
C GLN A 130 -10.90 26.71 -4.39
N THR A 131 -9.63 26.48 -4.04
CA THR A 131 -8.81 25.48 -4.73
C THR A 131 -9.28 24.07 -4.38
N LEU A 132 -9.67 23.35 -5.41
CA LEU A 132 -10.14 21.97 -5.29
C LEU A 132 -8.97 20.99 -5.24
N PHE A 133 -9.02 20.10 -4.28
CA PHE A 133 -8.13 18.95 -4.14
C PHE A 133 -8.94 17.66 -4.23
N ARG A 134 -8.26 16.54 -4.47
CA ARG A 134 -8.90 15.22 -4.52
C ARG A 134 -8.48 14.42 -3.29
N PRO A 135 -9.33 14.35 -2.25
CA PRO A 135 -8.95 13.70 -0.99
C PRO A 135 -8.88 12.17 -1.09
N GLY A 136 -9.00 11.59 -2.29
CA GLY A 136 -8.86 10.17 -2.52
C GLY A 136 -9.80 9.35 -1.65
N SER A 137 -9.27 8.36 -0.94
CA SER A 137 -10.07 7.44 -0.12
C SER A 137 -10.79 8.09 1.08
N VAL A 138 -10.51 9.34 1.44
CA VAL A 138 -11.36 10.11 2.38
C VAL A 138 -12.81 10.20 1.85
N SER A 139 -13.02 10.09 0.54
CA SER A 139 -14.34 9.94 -0.11
C SER A 139 -15.22 8.88 0.55
N LYS A 140 -14.61 7.78 1.02
CA LYS A 140 -15.33 6.68 1.66
C LYS A 140 -16.09 7.12 2.91
N THR A 141 -15.59 8.10 3.64
CA THR A 141 -16.29 8.59 4.85
C THR A 141 -17.66 9.20 4.52
N PHE A 142 -17.79 9.82 3.35
CA PHE A 142 -19.08 10.31 2.83
C PHE A 142 -20.00 9.15 2.41
N THR A 143 -19.46 8.16 1.73
CA THR A 143 -20.21 6.94 1.35
C THR A 143 -20.73 6.22 2.59
N TRP A 144 -19.91 6.08 3.62
CA TRP A 144 -20.30 5.44 4.88
C TRP A 144 -21.30 6.29 5.66
N THR A 145 -21.19 7.62 5.62
CA THR A 145 -22.20 8.54 6.19
C THR A 145 -23.55 8.34 5.51
N ALA A 146 -23.58 8.22 4.17
CA ALA A 146 -24.81 7.94 3.43
C ALA A 146 -25.43 6.58 3.80
N VAL A 147 -24.59 5.53 3.94
CA VAL A 147 -25.07 4.22 4.45
C VAL A 147 -25.69 4.39 5.83
N MET A 148 -25.04 5.12 6.73
CA MET A 148 -25.55 5.31 8.10
C MET A 148 -26.80 6.19 8.18
N GLN A 149 -27.00 7.13 7.26
CA GLN A 149 -28.29 7.84 7.09
C GLN A 149 -29.44 6.86 6.78
N LEU A 150 -29.19 5.92 5.88
CA LEU A 150 -30.18 4.91 5.50
C LEU A 150 -30.38 3.86 6.62
N VAL A 151 -29.34 3.55 7.38
CA VAL A 151 -29.46 2.71 8.61
C VAL A 151 -30.30 3.42 9.66
N GLN A 152 -30.04 4.70 9.94
CA GLN A 152 -30.82 5.53 10.85
C GLN A 152 -32.29 5.63 10.43
N ALA A 153 -32.55 5.68 9.12
CA ALA A 153 -33.89 5.70 8.55
C ALA A 153 -34.58 4.30 8.56
N GLY A 154 -33.92 3.25 9.04
CA GLY A 154 -34.43 1.87 9.05
C GLY A 154 -34.54 1.22 7.68
N LYS A 155 -33.92 1.81 6.64
CA LYS A 155 -33.92 1.29 5.27
C LYS A 155 -32.80 0.29 5.01
N LEU A 156 -31.73 0.34 5.79
CA LEU A 156 -30.59 -0.58 5.76
C LEU A 156 -30.36 -1.19 7.15
N ASP A 157 -29.89 -2.44 7.17
CA ASP A 157 -29.42 -3.14 8.36
C ASP A 157 -27.94 -3.51 8.17
N LEU A 158 -27.10 -3.15 9.14
CA LEU A 158 -25.65 -3.36 9.07
C LEU A 158 -25.26 -4.84 9.02
N ASP A 159 -26.09 -5.74 9.58
CA ASP A 159 -25.78 -7.14 9.75
C ASP A 159 -26.55 -8.07 8.79
N ARG A 160 -27.36 -7.49 7.92
CA ARG A 160 -28.08 -8.21 6.87
C ARG A 160 -27.18 -8.52 5.67
N ASP A 161 -27.48 -9.63 4.97
CA ASP A 161 -26.76 -9.99 3.73
C ASP A 161 -26.87 -8.90 2.67
N VAL A 162 -25.74 -8.45 2.13
CA VAL A 162 -25.72 -7.44 1.08
C VAL A 162 -26.45 -7.90 -0.20
N ASN A 163 -26.59 -9.21 -0.41
CA ASN A 163 -27.38 -9.77 -1.51
C ASN A 163 -28.86 -9.38 -1.47
N ASP A 164 -29.39 -8.98 -0.31
CA ASP A 164 -30.77 -8.52 -0.19
C ASP A 164 -30.97 -7.09 -0.75
N TYR A 165 -29.88 -6.36 -0.96
CA TYR A 165 -29.89 -4.96 -1.42
C TYR A 165 -29.45 -4.78 -2.87
N VAL A 166 -28.86 -5.81 -3.51
CA VAL A 166 -28.35 -5.76 -4.88
C VAL A 166 -29.16 -6.64 -5.83
N ASP A 167 -29.01 -6.43 -7.12
CA ASP A 167 -29.73 -7.14 -8.22
C ASP A 167 -28.82 -8.12 -8.98
N PHE A 168 -27.69 -8.47 -8.39
CA PHE A 168 -26.80 -9.52 -8.84
C PHE A 168 -26.38 -10.38 -7.64
N LYS A 169 -25.76 -11.54 -7.88
CA LYS A 169 -25.40 -12.47 -6.80
C LYS A 169 -23.93 -12.37 -6.43
N ILE A 170 -23.66 -12.15 -5.15
CA ILE A 170 -22.33 -12.25 -4.53
C ILE A 170 -22.23 -13.64 -3.90
N PRO A 171 -21.27 -14.50 -4.32
CA PRO A 171 -21.14 -15.87 -3.80
C PRO A 171 -20.73 -15.92 -2.33
N GLU A 172 -21.33 -16.86 -1.59
CA GLU A 172 -20.98 -17.17 -0.19
C GLU A 172 -19.95 -18.30 -0.10
N LYS A 173 -18.73 -18.06 -0.55
CA LYS A 173 -17.68 -19.09 -0.63
C LYS A 173 -17.41 -19.82 0.70
N PHE A 174 -17.56 -19.13 1.83
CA PHE A 174 -17.30 -19.68 3.16
C PHE A 174 -18.58 -19.99 3.95
N GLY A 175 -19.74 -20.07 3.31
CA GLY A 175 -21.02 -20.37 3.92
C GLY A 175 -21.48 -19.31 4.95
N LYS A 176 -21.05 -18.07 4.74
CA LYS A 176 -21.45 -16.90 5.55
C LYS A 176 -21.71 -15.73 4.62
N PRO A 177 -22.81 -14.99 4.85
CA PRO A 177 -23.11 -13.79 4.08
C PRO A 177 -22.07 -12.70 4.34
N ILE A 178 -21.92 -11.80 3.37
CA ILE A 178 -21.21 -10.53 3.54
C ILE A 178 -22.24 -9.49 3.94
N THR A 179 -21.92 -8.67 4.94
CA THR A 179 -22.82 -7.64 5.49
C THR A 179 -22.26 -6.25 5.25
N LEU A 180 -23.10 -5.20 5.38
CA LEU A 180 -22.64 -3.81 5.33
C LEU A 180 -21.57 -3.54 6.40
N ARG A 181 -21.71 -4.11 7.60
CA ARG A 181 -20.68 -4.03 8.66
C ARG A 181 -19.34 -4.59 8.16
N ASN A 182 -19.34 -5.69 7.42
CA ASN A 182 -18.10 -6.23 6.84
C ASN A 182 -17.51 -5.27 5.79
N LEU A 183 -18.34 -4.62 4.97
CA LEU A 183 -17.85 -3.64 4.00
C LEU A 183 -17.21 -2.45 4.71
N MET A 184 -17.91 -1.88 5.71
CA MET A 184 -17.49 -0.69 6.47
C MET A 184 -16.24 -0.92 7.33
N THR A 185 -15.96 -2.18 7.71
CA THR A 185 -14.76 -2.56 8.49
C THR A 185 -13.70 -3.24 7.65
N HIS A 186 -13.85 -3.25 6.33
CA HIS A 186 -12.95 -3.90 5.40
C HIS A 186 -12.67 -5.38 5.72
N THR A 187 -13.70 -6.10 6.17
CA THR A 187 -13.64 -7.54 6.48
C THR A 187 -14.57 -8.42 5.62
N PRO A 188 -14.89 -8.08 4.35
CA PRO A 188 -15.69 -8.97 3.49
C PRO A 188 -14.91 -10.22 3.09
N GLY A 189 -13.58 -10.22 3.27
CA GLY A 189 -12.70 -11.32 2.94
C GLY A 189 -12.28 -11.37 1.48
N TRP A 190 -12.41 -10.29 0.74
CA TRP A 190 -12.01 -10.20 -0.67
C TRP A 190 -10.52 -9.94 -0.83
N GLU A 191 -9.95 -10.44 -1.96
CA GLU A 191 -8.65 -9.99 -2.44
C GLU A 191 -8.72 -8.51 -2.87
N ASP A 192 -7.57 -7.83 -2.89
CA ASP A 192 -7.49 -6.50 -3.47
C ASP A 192 -7.57 -6.57 -5.00
N THR A 193 -8.09 -5.53 -5.64
CA THR A 193 -8.15 -5.42 -7.09
C THR A 193 -8.06 -3.95 -7.49
N ILE A 194 -7.27 -3.68 -8.53
CA ILE A 194 -7.11 -2.37 -9.14
C ILE A 194 -7.58 -2.35 -10.60
N SER A 195 -7.93 -3.54 -11.14
CA SER A 195 -8.38 -3.68 -12.53
C SER A 195 -9.63 -2.85 -12.79
N GLY A 196 -9.55 -1.92 -13.73
CA GLY A 196 -10.65 -1.05 -14.10
C GLY A 196 -11.06 -0.01 -13.05
N ALA A 197 -10.26 0.18 -11.98
CA ALA A 197 -10.57 1.18 -10.96
C ALA A 197 -10.35 2.62 -11.44
N PHE A 198 -9.50 2.77 -12.45
CA PHE A 198 -9.18 4.04 -13.10
C PHE A 198 -9.39 3.92 -14.59
N VAL A 199 -9.92 4.97 -15.22
CA VAL A 199 -10.15 5.02 -16.66
C VAL A 199 -9.46 6.24 -17.28
N PRO A 200 -9.07 6.15 -18.58
CA PRO A 200 -8.36 7.24 -19.26
C PRO A 200 -9.20 8.50 -19.46
N SER A 201 -10.54 8.36 -19.50
CA SER A 201 -11.48 9.44 -19.77
C SER A 201 -12.82 9.16 -19.09
N ALA A 202 -13.52 10.21 -18.68
CA ALA A 202 -14.88 10.11 -18.15
C ALA A 202 -15.88 9.45 -19.11
N SER A 203 -15.61 9.47 -20.43
CA SER A 203 -16.43 8.74 -21.43
C SER A 203 -16.30 7.22 -21.34
N ASP A 204 -15.29 6.72 -20.65
CA ASP A 204 -15.03 5.29 -20.47
C ASP A 204 -15.66 4.76 -19.16
N LEU A 205 -16.22 5.64 -18.33
CA LEU A 205 -16.95 5.27 -17.12
C LEU A 205 -18.19 4.45 -17.48
N VAL A 206 -18.41 3.37 -16.74
CA VAL A 206 -19.58 2.50 -16.92
C VAL A 206 -20.56 2.59 -15.73
N PRO A 207 -21.82 2.18 -15.88
CA PRO A 207 -22.75 2.12 -14.76
C PRO A 207 -22.21 1.25 -13.61
N TYR A 208 -22.47 1.64 -12.37
CA TYR A 208 -21.99 0.94 -11.16
C TYR A 208 -22.29 -0.55 -11.16
N HIS A 209 -23.50 -0.94 -11.60
CA HIS A 209 -23.88 -2.34 -11.74
C HIS A 209 -22.94 -3.11 -12.68
N GLU A 210 -22.63 -2.54 -13.84
CA GLU A 210 -21.76 -3.21 -14.84
C GLU A 210 -20.36 -3.42 -14.29
N TYR A 211 -19.78 -2.39 -13.65
CA TYR A 211 -18.48 -2.50 -13.00
C TYR A 211 -18.48 -3.59 -11.93
N LEU A 212 -19.46 -3.56 -11.02
CA LEU A 212 -19.53 -4.48 -9.88
C LEU A 212 -19.68 -5.93 -10.30
N VAL A 213 -20.48 -6.22 -11.32
CA VAL A 213 -20.65 -7.59 -11.86
C VAL A 213 -19.36 -8.07 -12.51
N LYS A 214 -18.73 -7.22 -13.31
CA LYS A 214 -17.53 -7.56 -14.08
C LYS A 214 -16.28 -7.74 -13.23
N HIS A 215 -16.13 -6.93 -12.17
CA HIS A 215 -14.92 -6.85 -11.36
C HIS A 215 -15.07 -7.43 -9.95
N LEU A 216 -16.06 -8.33 -9.74
CA LEU A 216 -16.25 -8.99 -8.44
C LEU A 216 -14.96 -9.73 -8.01
N PRO A 217 -14.33 -9.32 -6.88
CA PRO A 217 -13.08 -9.93 -6.44
C PRO A 217 -13.29 -11.35 -5.91
N ALA A 218 -12.23 -12.16 -5.93
CA ALA A 218 -12.31 -13.47 -5.29
C ALA A 218 -12.29 -13.33 -3.77
N GLN A 219 -13.15 -14.08 -3.09
CA GLN A 219 -13.14 -14.16 -1.64
C GLN A 219 -12.01 -15.08 -1.18
N ILE A 220 -11.05 -14.56 -0.42
CA ILE A 220 -9.85 -15.28 0.04
C ILE A 220 -9.85 -15.52 1.55
N PHE A 221 -10.70 -14.82 2.30
CA PHE A 221 -10.90 -15.00 3.73
C PHE A 221 -12.38 -15.15 4.08
N PRO A 222 -12.72 -15.82 5.20
CA PRO A 222 -14.09 -15.80 5.71
C PRO A 222 -14.51 -14.38 6.14
N PRO A 223 -15.77 -13.95 5.88
CA PRO A 223 -16.26 -12.65 6.29
C PRO A 223 -16.11 -12.41 7.80
N GLY A 224 -15.71 -11.20 8.19
CA GLY A 224 -15.53 -10.77 9.57
C GLY A 224 -14.26 -11.30 10.26
N LYS A 225 -13.36 -12.02 9.57
CA LYS A 225 -12.19 -12.67 10.19
C LYS A 225 -10.88 -11.93 9.98
N VAL A 226 -10.68 -11.32 8.82
CA VAL A 226 -9.42 -10.69 8.45
C VAL A 226 -9.72 -9.34 7.83
N VAL A 227 -9.07 -8.30 8.33
CA VAL A 227 -9.11 -6.99 7.69
C VAL A 227 -8.25 -7.02 6.44
N ALA A 228 -8.86 -6.64 5.31
CA ALA A 228 -8.21 -6.47 4.01
C ALA A 228 -8.95 -5.36 3.26
N TYR A 229 -8.33 -4.20 3.15
CA TYR A 229 -8.93 -3.00 2.57
C TYR A 229 -9.47 -3.26 1.17
N SER A 230 -10.69 -2.79 0.90
CA SER A 230 -11.37 -3.04 -0.38
C SER A 230 -12.04 -1.78 -0.94
N ASN A 231 -11.57 -1.31 -2.08
CA ASN A 231 -12.23 -0.26 -2.85
C ASN A 231 -13.53 -0.78 -3.46
N TYR A 232 -13.55 -2.03 -3.91
CA TYR A 232 -14.76 -2.68 -4.40
C TYR A 232 -15.88 -2.68 -3.34
N GLY A 233 -15.55 -2.93 -2.07
CA GLY A 233 -16.53 -2.88 -0.97
C GLY A 233 -17.18 -1.51 -0.79
N ALA A 234 -16.42 -0.43 -0.93
CA ALA A 234 -16.95 0.92 -0.85
C ALA A 234 -17.79 1.29 -2.09
N MET A 235 -17.36 0.85 -3.28
CA MET A 235 -18.15 0.98 -4.52
C MET A 235 -19.49 0.26 -4.40
N LEU A 236 -19.48 -0.98 -3.88
CA LEU A 236 -20.71 -1.75 -3.63
C LEU A 236 -21.66 -1.05 -2.65
N ALA A 237 -21.11 -0.46 -1.59
CA ALA A 237 -21.90 0.30 -0.61
C ALA A 237 -22.55 1.54 -1.26
N GLY A 238 -21.81 2.30 -2.10
CA GLY A 238 -22.37 3.41 -2.87
C GLY A 238 -23.50 2.96 -3.81
N TYR A 239 -23.34 1.81 -4.46
CA TYR A 239 -24.39 1.22 -5.27
C TYR A 239 -25.62 0.82 -4.44
N ILE A 240 -25.42 0.25 -3.24
CA ILE A 240 -26.52 -0.06 -2.31
C ILE A 240 -27.24 1.23 -1.89
N VAL A 241 -26.52 2.33 -1.59
CA VAL A 241 -27.12 3.64 -1.33
C VAL A 241 -28.01 4.07 -2.49
N GLN A 242 -27.51 4.03 -3.73
CA GLN A 242 -28.29 4.38 -4.92
C GLN A 242 -29.57 3.53 -5.05
N ARG A 243 -29.46 2.23 -4.87
CA ARG A 243 -30.60 1.33 -5.02
C ARG A 243 -31.67 1.50 -3.95
N VAL A 244 -31.26 1.66 -2.70
CA VAL A 244 -32.18 1.72 -1.54
C VAL A 244 -32.80 3.10 -1.39
N SER A 245 -32.07 4.16 -1.75
CA SER A 245 -32.62 5.53 -1.78
C SER A 245 -33.52 5.79 -2.99
N GLY A 246 -33.21 5.18 -4.13
CA GLY A 246 -33.81 5.48 -5.43
C GLY A 246 -33.22 6.73 -6.10
N GLU A 247 -32.12 7.27 -5.58
CA GLU A 247 -31.40 8.44 -6.10
C GLU A 247 -30.02 8.03 -6.63
N PRO A 248 -29.49 8.60 -7.74
CA PRO A 248 -28.10 8.44 -8.11
C PRO A 248 -27.18 8.76 -6.93
N PHE A 249 -26.07 8.04 -6.81
CA PHE A 249 -25.18 8.15 -5.62
C PHE A 249 -24.64 9.59 -5.41
N ASP A 250 -24.18 10.22 -6.47
CA ASP A 250 -23.65 11.59 -6.47
C ASP A 250 -24.71 12.62 -6.09
N GLU A 251 -25.94 12.48 -6.62
CA GLU A 251 -27.08 13.32 -6.25
C GLU A 251 -27.50 13.11 -4.79
N TYR A 252 -27.48 11.85 -4.32
CA TYR A 252 -27.76 11.54 -2.91
C TYR A 252 -26.76 12.27 -1.98
N ILE A 253 -25.47 12.14 -2.24
CA ILE A 253 -24.43 12.81 -1.44
C ILE A 253 -24.59 14.32 -1.50
N ALA A 254 -24.82 14.88 -2.69
CA ALA A 254 -25.01 16.32 -2.86
C ALA A 254 -26.20 16.84 -2.05
N ARG A 255 -27.35 16.16 -2.11
CA ARG A 255 -28.60 16.57 -1.47
C ARG A 255 -28.61 16.35 0.04
N HIS A 256 -28.08 15.20 0.50
CA HIS A 256 -28.21 14.76 1.89
C HIS A 256 -27.00 15.04 2.76
N ILE A 257 -25.84 15.41 2.17
CA ILE A 257 -24.63 15.71 2.91
C ILE A 257 -24.08 17.09 2.54
N PHE A 258 -23.78 17.36 1.26
CA PHE A 258 -23.12 18.61 0.88
C PHE A 258 -24.00 19.83 1.09
N GLN A 259 -25.23 19.82 0.61
CA GLN A 259 -26.15 20.95 0.75
C GLN A 259 -26.46 21.28 2.22
N PRO A 260 -26.83 20.32 3.10
CA PRO A 260 -27.04 20.60 4.52
C PRO A 260 -25.82 21.18 5.22
N LEU A 261 -24.61 20.75 4.84
CA LEU A 261 -23.36 21.22 5.45
C LEU A 261 -22.79 22.47 4.76
N GLY A 262 -23.46 23.03 3.74
CA GLY A 262 -22.95 24.18 2.99
C GLY A 262 -21.64 23.91 2.25
N MET A 263 -21.37 22.66 1.84
CA MET A 263 -20.19 22.22 1.09
C MET A 263 -20.37 22.53 -0.40
N THR A 264 -20.30 23.80 -0.76
CA THR A 264 -20.64 24.28 -2.11
C THR A 264 -19.54 24.06 -3.15
N HIS A 265 -18.36 23.64 -2.72
CA HIS A 265 -17.20 23.36 -3.57
C HIS A 265 -16.81 21.87 -3.47
N SER A 266 -17.81 20.98 -3.29
CA SER A 266 -17.59 19.54 -3.19
C SER A 266 -18.46 18.79 -4.18
N THR A 267 -17.89 17.77 -4.84
CA THR A 267 -18.65 16.92 -5.78
C THR A 267 -18.00 15.54 -5.91
N PHE A 268 -18.83 14.53 -6.27
CA PHE A 268 -18.39 13.23 -6.75
C PHE A 268 -18.48 13.12 -8.28
N ASP A 269 -19.00 14.15 -8.95
CA ASP A 269 -19.22 14.15 -10.40
C ASP A 269 -17.91 13.97 -11.19
N GLN A 270 -17.98 13.14 -12.20
CA GLN A 270 -16.93 12.94 -13.20
C GLN A 270 -17.54 12.88 -14.59
N PRO A 271 -17.16 13.79 -15.51
CA PRO A 271 -16.18 14.87 -15.33
C PRO A 271 -16.64 15.96 -14.37
N LEU A 272 -15.69 16.72 -13.83
CA LEU A 272 -16.01 17.85 -12.95
C LEU A 272 -16.97 18.84 -13.63
N PRO A 273 -17.97 19.38 -12.90
CA PRO A 273 -18.80 20.48 -13.39
C PRO A 273 -17.94 21.66 -13.86
N SER A 274 -18.26 22.24 -15.00
CA SER A 274 -17.48 23.31 -15.63
C SER A 274 -17.25 24.52 -14.72
N ALA A 275 -18.21 24.82 -13.84
CA ALA A 275 -18.08 25.89 -12.83
C ALA A 275 -16.96 25.61 -11.82
N MET A 276 -16.71 24.33 -11.50
CA MET A 276 -15.72 23.89 -10.53
C MET A 276 -14.36 23.59 -11.18
N ALA A 277 -14.35 23.10 -12.41
CA ALA A 277 -13.15 22.65 -13.12
C ALA A 277 -12.02 23.71 -13.17
N LYS A 278 -12.37 25.00 -13.25
CA LYS A 278 -11.42 26.12 -13.25
C LYS A 278 -10.61 26.26 -11.96
N ASN A 279 -11.16 25.76 -10.84
CA ASN A 279 -10.55 25.83 -9.52
C ASN A 279 -9.79 24.55 -9.16
N MET A 280 -9.79 23.55 -10.05
CA MET A 280 -9.11 22.27 -9.81
C MET A 280 -7.61 22.44 -9.76
N SER A 281 -6.98 22.07 -8.67
CA SER A 281 -5.52 22.00 -8.57
C SER A 281 -4.97 21.00 -9.58
N LYS A 282 -3.87 21.34 -10.23
CA LYS A 282 -3.07 20.36 -10.95
C LYS A 282 -2.37 19.44 -9.96
N GLY A 283 -2.22 18.18 -10.34
CA GLY A 283 -1.47 17.19 -9.57
C GLY A 283 -0.11 16.92 -10.21
N TYR A 284 0.90 16.57 -9.42
CA TYR A 284 2.27 16.38 -9.87
C TYR A 284 2.88 15.10 -9.29
N ASP A 285 3.83 14.49 -9.99
CA ASP A 285 4.73 13.53 -9.36
C ASP A 285 5.67 14.29 -8.41
N LYS A 286 6.35 15.30 -8.91
CA LYS A 286 7.19 16.24 -8.14
C LYS A 286 6.96 17.67 -8.61
N ALA A 287 7.08 18.61 -7.69
CA ALA A 287 7.00 20.05 -8.02
C ALA A 287 8.08 20.48 -9.02
N SER A 288 9.30 19.94 -8.89
CA SER A 288 10.44 20.24 -9.75
C SER A 288 10.28 19.75 -11.19
N ASP A 289 9.41 18.78 -11.46
CA ASP A 289 9.16 18.27 -12.80
C ASP A 289 8.36 19.27 -13.67
N ASP A 290 7.66 20.24 -13.04
CA ASP A 290 6.79 21.26 -13.69
C ASP A 290 5.82 20.68 -14.74
N LYS A 291 5.55 19.39 -14.65
CA LYS A 291 4.67 18.65 -15.55
C LYS A 291 3.51 18.04 -14.76
N PRO A 292 2.28 18.52 -14.96
CA PRO A 292 1.14 17.96 -14.26
C PRO A 292 0.83 16.55 -14.77
N ILE A 293 0.40 15.69 -13.83
CA ILE A 293 -0.22 14.40 -14.13
C ILE A 293 -1.62 14.67 -14.70
N PRO A 294 -2.09 13.96 -15.73
CA PRO A 294 -3.45 14.06 -16.22
C PRO A 294 -4.48 13.80 -15.11
N PHE A 295 -5.64 14.43 -15.21
CA PHE A 295 -6.76 14.13 -14.30
C PHE A 295 -7.16 12.66 -14.46
N GLU A 296 -7.29 11.95 -13.34
CA GLU A 296 -7.69 10.55 -13.32
C GLU A 296 -9.21 10.46 -13.11
N ASP A 297 -9.91 9.81 -14.04
CA ASP A 297 -11.30 9.43 -13.82
C ASP A 297 -11.37 8.10 -13.08
N ILE A 298 -12.08 8.08 -11.94
CA ILE A 298 -12.14 6.96 -10.99
C ILE A 298 -13.45 6.22 -11.16
N GLU A 299 -13.38 5.00 -11.70
CA GLU A 299 -14.55 4.14 -11.91
C GLU A 299 -15.23 3.78 -10.59
N VAL A 300 -14.44 3.55 -9.55
CA VAL A 300 -14.94 3.26 -8.20
C VAL A 300 -15.26 4.56 -7.44
N ALA A 301 -16.09 5.43 -8.04
CA ALA A 301 -16.37 6.78 -7.56
C ALA A 301 -16.70 6.86 -6.05
N PRO A 302 -17.59 6.02 -5.45
CA PRO A 302 -17.87 6.02 -4.03
C PRO A 302 -16.65 5.77 -3.14
N ALA A 303 -15.60 5.19 -3.71
CA ALA A 303 -14.36 4.88 -2.98
C ALA A 303 -13.29 5.97 -3.08
N GLY A 304 -13.38 6.94 -4.03
CA GLY A 304 -12.23 7.81 -4.24
C GLY A 304 -12.41 9.06 -5.08
N SER A 305 -13.56 9.34 -5.70
CA SER A 305 -13.69 10.43 -6.68
C SER A 305 -13.99 11.80 -6.08
N LEU A 306 -14.23 11.92 -4.77
CA LEU A 306 -14.51 13.21 -4.15
C LEU A 306 -13.48 14.27 -4.58
N THR A 307 -14.01 15.42 -4.95
CA THR A 307 -13.24 16.66 -5.15
C THR A 307 -13.79 17.69 -4.19
N SER A 308 -12.94 18.38 -3.42
CA SER A 308 -13.38 19.27 -2.34
C SER A 308 -12.34 20.35 -2.02
N THR A 309 -12.72 21.32 -1.20
CA THR A 309 -11.84 22.35 -0.61
C THR A 309 -11.57 22.03 0.86
N ALA A 310 -10.55 22.68 1.46
CA ALA A 310 -10.27 22.52 2.88
C ALA A 310 -11.39 23.06 3.77
N VAL A 311 -12.07 24.13 3.34
CA VAL A 311 -13.21 24.72 4.08
C VAL A 311 -14.41 23.76 4.08
N ASP A 312 -14.75 23.18 2.94
CA ASP A 312 -15.83 22.20 2.87
C ASP A 312 -15.53 20.97 3.72
N MET A 313 -14.28 20.48 3.69
CA MET A 313 -13.84 19.38 4.57
C MET A 313 -13.93 19.74 6.05
N ALA A 314 -13.68 21.01 6.40
CA ALA A 314 -13.85 21.48 7.78
C ALA A 314 -15.32 21.39 8.23
N HIS A 315 -16.28 21.74 7.37
CA HIS A 315 -17.71 21.58 7.69
C HIS A 315 -18.06 20.13 7.98
N PHE A 316 -17.56 19.20 7.18
CA PHE A 316 -17.78 17.75 7.39
C PHE A 316 -17.13 17.27 8.70
N MET A 317 -15.89 17.70 9.00
CA MET A 317 -15.23 17.37 10.25
C MET A 317 -16.03 17.89 11.46
N ILE A 318 -16.50 19.16 11.41
CA ILE A 318 -17.33 19.72 12.48
C ILE A 318 -18.60 18.90 12.68
N ALA A 319 -19.30 18.57 11.59
CA ALA A 319 -20.52 17.78 11.68
C ALA A 319 -20.28 16.45 12.43
N HIS A 320 -19.20 15.73 12.11
CA HIS A 320 -18.85 14.50 12.82
C HIS A 320 -18.45 14.72 14.28
N LEU A 321 -17.75 15.80 14.60
CA LEU A 321 -17.34 16.13 15.97
C LEU A 321 -18.50 16.63 16.84
N GLU A 322 -19.50 17.26 16.23
CA GLU A 322 -20.66 17.87 16.91
C GLU A 322 -21.93 17.00 16.77
N GLY A 323 -21.77 15.67 16.81
CA GLY A 323 -22.88 14.73 16.86
C GLY A 323 -23.76 14.72 15.60
N GLY A 324 -23.18 14.96 14.43
CA GLY A 324 -23.87 14.93 13.13
C GLY A 324 -24.39 16.28 12.66
N SER A 325 -24.10 17.39 13.34
CA SER A 325 -24.69 18.70 13.07
C SER A 325 -23.67 19.79 12.76
N TYR A 326 -24.01 20.66 11.80
CA TYR A 326 -23.25 21.87 11.46
C TYR A 326 -24.19 22.97 10.93
N GLY A 327 -23.98 24.23 11.34
CA GLY A 327 -24.73 25.37 10.81
C GLY A 327 -26.25 25.32 11.03
N GLY A 328 -26.74 24.60 12.01
CA GLY A 328 -28.15 24.38 12.29
C GLY A 328 -28.80 23.24 11.49
N ALA A 329 -28.07 22.61 10.58
CA ALA A 329 -28.49 21.39 9.88
C ALA A 329 -27.88 20.15 10.54
N SER A 330 -28.55 19.00 10.39
CA SER A 330 -28.07 17.71 10.87
C SER A 330 -28.08 16.69 9.74
N ILE A 331 -27.00 15.96 9.58
CA ILE A 331 -26.87 14.86 8.61
C ILE A 331 -26.98 13.48 9.25
N LEU A 332 -26.75 13.37 10.56
CA LEU A 332 -26.87 12.15 11.37
C LEU A 332 -27.38 12.50 12.77
N SER A 333 -27.97 11.54 13.48
CA SER A 333 -28.22 11.71 14.92
C SER A 333 -26.95 11.48 15.73
N PRO A 334 -26.85 12.04 16.95
CA PRO A 334 -25.70 11.81 17.83
C PRO A 334 -25.43 10.32 18.12
N GLU A 335 -26.49 9.51 18.26
CA GLU A 335 -26.39 8.08 18.51
C GLU A 335 -25.79 7.36 17.29
N THR A 336 -26.17 7.76 16.10
CA THR A 336 -25.63 7.20 14.85
C THR A 336 -24.16 7.58 14.67
N VAL A 337 -23.79 8.82 14.97
CA VAL A 337 -22.38 9.26 14.98
C VAL A 337 -21.57 8.48 15.99
N GLN A 338 -22.06 8.32 17.22
CA GLN A 338 -21.39 7.52 18.25
C GLN A 338 -21.19 6.08 17.81
N LEU A 339 -22.22 5.45 17.22
CA LEU A 339 -22.10 4.10 16.65
C LEU A 339 -21.03 4.06 15.55
N MET A 340 -21.02 5.05 14.67
CA MET A 340 -20.08 5.14 13.55
C MET A 340 -18.63 5.33 14.01
N HIS A 341 -18.42 6.04 15.13
CA HIS A 341 -17.09 6.32 15.71
C HIS A 341 -16.59 5.23 16.69
N THR A 342 -17.44 4.26 17.02
CA THR A 342 -17.07 3.16 17.92
C THR A 342 -16.39 2.05 17.13
N PRO A 343 -15.21 1.55 17.58
CA PRO A 343 -14.53 0.46 16.89
C PRO A 343 -15.41 -0.80 16.81
N ALA A 344 -15.70 -1.22 15.59
CA ALA A 344 -16.53 -2.37 15.26
C ALA A 344 -15.72 -3.63 14.94
N SER A 345 -14.42 -3.48 14.63
CA SER A 345 -13.51 -4.58 14.35
C SER A 345 -12.11 -4.27 14.90
N ARG A 346 -11.49 -5.27 15.56
CA ARG A 346 -10.09 -5.22 16.02
C ARG A 346 -9.43 -6.56 15.73
N MET A 347 -8.24 -6.51 15.16
CA MET A 347 -7.49 -7.73 14.85
C MET A 347 -6.68 -8.24 16.05
N ALA A 348 -6.41 -7.39 17.03
CA ALA A 348 -5.77 -7.78 18.28
C ALA A 348 -6.27 -6.93 19.45
N PRO A 349 -6.49 -7.51 20.66
CA PRO A 349 -6.87 -6.75 21.85
C PRO A 349 -5.83 -5.68 22.19
N GLY A 350 -6.29 -4.46 22.50
CA GLY A 350 -5.44 -3.34 22.90
C GLY A 350 -4.78 -2.57 21.75
N MET A 351 -4.97 -3.00 20.49
CA MET A 351 -4.48 -2.32 19.32
C MET A 351 -5.59 -1.48 18.66
N ASN A 352 -5.20 -0.51 17.85
CA ASN A 352 -6.14 0.26 17.04
C ASN A 352 -6.95 -0.66 16.12
N GLY A 353 -8.22 -0.33 15.93
CA GLY A 353 -9.17 -1.10 15.15
C GLY A 353 -9.86 -0.27 14.07
N TYR A 354 -10.88 -0.84 13.46
CA TYR A 354 -11.71 -0.18 12.47
C TYR A 354 -13.10 0.11 13.05
N ALA A 355 -13.52 1.36 13.00
CA ALA A 355 -14.87 1.78 13.29
C ALA A 355 -15.76 1.63 12.04
N LEU A 356 -16.97 2.17 12.00
CA LEU A 356 -17.81 2.06 10.82
C LEU A 356 -17.44 3.14 9.78
N GLY A 357 -16.39 2.84 9.00
CA GLY A 357 -15.91 3.69 7.91
C GLY A 357 -14.76 4.63 8.25
N PHE A 358 -14.32 4.63 9.49
CA PHE A 358 -13.11 5.29 9.95
C PHE A 358 -12.18 4.24 10.57
N TYR A 359 -10.88 4.45 10.51
CA TYR A 359 -9.96 3.66 11.33
C TYR A 359 -9.58 4.41 12.60
N GLN A 360 -9.30 3.67 13.67
CA GLN A 360 -8.70 4.21 14.87
C GLN A 360 -7.24 4.57 14.63
N GLU A 361 -6.84 5.70 15.20
CA GLU A 361 -5.45 6.16 15.22
C GLU A 361 -5.13 6.78 16.60
N ASP A 362 -5.51 6.06 17.67
CA ASP A 362 -5.31 6.52 19.03
C ASP A 362 -3.84 6.78 19.29
N ARG A 363 -3.55 7.99 19.73
CA ARG A 363 -2.19 8.49 19.96
C ARG A 363 -2.18 9.57 21.03
N ASN A 364 -1.07 9.73 21.75
CA ASN A 364 -0.90 10.72 22.83
C ASN A 364 -2.00 10.62 23.92
N GLY A 365 -2.54 9.42 24.15
CA GLY A 365 -3.64 9.18 25.09
C GLY A 365 -5.01 9.69 24.62
N LEU A 366 -5.15 10.08 23.36
CA LEU A 366 -6.39 10.57 22.78
C LEU A 366 -7.09 9.49 21.97
N ARG A 367 -8.42 9.52 21.97
CA ARG A 367 -9.23 8.75 21.02
C ARG A 367 -9.32 9.52 19.71
N ILE A 368 -8.74 8.93 18.67
CA ILE A 368 -8.67 9.53 17.35
C ILE A 368 -9.23 8.55 16.34
N ILE A 369 -10.11 9.06 15.47
CA ILE A 369 -10.51 8.33 14.26
C ILE A 369 -10.03 9.13 13.04
N ALA A 370 -9.69 8.42 11.98
CA ALA A 370 -9.08 9.04 10.82
C ALA A 370 -9.45 8.32 9.51
N HIS A 371 -9.15 8.96 8.42
CA HIS A 371 -9.09 8.35 7.09
C HIS A 371 -8.07 9.07 6.21
N ALA A 372 -7.10 8.32 5.72
CA ALA A 372 -6.16 8.77 4.70
C ALA A 372 -6.75 8.57 3.29
N GLY A 373 -6.19 9.26 2.32
CA GLY A 373 -6.60 9.09 0.94
C GLY A 373 -5.54 9.48 -0.07
N ASP A 374 -5.39 8.63 -1.07
CA ASP A 374 -4.40 8.77 -2.12
C ASP A 374 -5.03 8.60 -3.50
N THR A 375 -4.59 9.43 -4.45
CA THR A 375 -4.68 9.23 -5.89
C THR A 375 -3.26 9.21 -6.46
N ALA A 376 -3.05 9.18 -7.76
CA ALA A 376 -1.70 9.25 -8.31
C ALA A 376 -0.95 10.54 -7.93
N ALA A 377 -1.68 11.64 -7.67
CA ALA A 377 -1.09 12.94 -7.43
C ALA A 377 -1.53 13.63 -6.13
N PHE A 378 -2.63 13.20 -5.52
CA PHE A 378 -3.17 13.86 -4.33
C PHE A 378 -3.09 12.92 -3.13
N HIS A 379 -2.61 13.45 -2.01
CA HIS A 379 -2.37 12.70 -0.78
C HIS A 379 -2.96 13.48 0.40
N SER A 380 -3.92 12.87 1.10
CA SER A 380 -4.72 13.57 2.12
C SER A 380 -4.84 12.76 3.39
N ASP A 381 -4.96 13.47 4.52
CA ASP A 381 -5.33 12.90 5.81
C ASP A 381 -6.43 13.74 6.46
N MET A 382 -7.37 13.06 7.10
CA MET A 382 -8.40 13.65 7.94
C MET A 382 -8.41 12.94 9.30
N HIS A 383 -8.22 13.69 10.37
CA HIS A 383 -8.15 13.19 11.76
C HIS A 383 -9.19 13.90 12.62
N LEU A 384 -9.91 13.15 13.45
CA LEU A 384 -10.91 13.63 14.39
C LEU A 384 -10.51 13.20 15.81
N LEU A 385 -10.10 14.14 16.64
CA LEU A 385 -9.75 13.97 18.06
C LEU A 385 -11.04 14.06 18.88
N LEU A 386 -11.70 12.94 19.08
CA LEU A 386 -13.09 12.86 19.55
C LEU A 386 -13.29 13.54 20.90
N ASP A 387 -12.41 13.27 21.89
CA ASP A 387 -12.54 13.81 23.24
C ASP A 387 -12.17 15.30 23.36
N LYS A 388 -11.60 15.86 22.29
CA LYS A 388 -11.14 17.26 22.26
C LYS A 388 -11.99 18.12 21.35
N HIS A 389 -12.93 17.55 20.61
CA HIS A 389 -13.70 18.25 19.57
C HIS A 389 -12.79 18.99 18.59
N VAL A 390 -11.67 18.38 18.19
CA VAL A 390 -10.68 18.94 17.28
C VAL A 390 -10.55 18.07 16.05
N GLY A 391 -10.48 18.70 14.88
CA GLY A 391 -10.20 18.04 13.61
C GLY A 391 -9.05 18.67 12.88
N LEU A 392 -8.26 17.87 12.16
CA LEU A 392 -7.21 18.31 11.26
C LEU A 392 -7.38 17.62 9.91
N PHE A 393 -7.40 18.42 8.86
CA PHE A 393 -7.37 17.97 7.46
C PHE A 393 -6.16 18.56 6.77
N ILE A 394 -5.44 17.75 6.02
CA ILE A 394 -4.37 18.16 5.12
C ILE A 394 -4.52 17.44 3.79
N SER A 395 -4.28 18.15 2.69
CA SER A 395 -4.21 17.55 1.36
C SER A 395 -3.06 18.17 0.56
N LEU A 396 -2.29 17.31 -0.09
CA LEU A 396 -1.11 17.65 -0.90
C LEU A 396 -1.42 17.33 -2.36
N ASN A 397 -0.88 18.10 -3.31
CA ASN A 397 -1.10 17.89 -4.74
C ASN A 397 0.13 17.31 -5.47
N SER A 398 0.99 16.63 -4.77
CA SER A 398 2.14 15.92 -5.35
C SER A 398 2.47 14.68 -4.53
N LEU A 399 2.98 13.62 -5.20
CA LEU A 399 3.60 12.47 -4.53
C LEU A 399 4.88 12.89 -3.81
N GLY A 400 5.65 13.78 -4.43
CA GLY A 400 6.89 14.30 -3.89
C GLY A 400 8.09 13.36 -4.11
N LYS A 401 9.26 13.86 -3.73
CA LYS A 401 10.51 13.11 -3.84
C LYS A 401 10.45 11.84 -2.98
N ASP A 402 10.67 10.68 -3.60
CA ASP A 402 10.69 9.37 -2.93
C ASP A 402 9.39 9.04 -2.17
N GLY A 403 8.24 9.63 -2.57
CA GLY A 403 6.96 9.45 -1.90
C GLY A 403 6.79 10.31 -0.64
N ALA A 404 7.47 11.46 -0.55
CA ALA A 404 7.52 12.32 0.62
C ALA A 404 6.15 12.78 1.15
N ALA A 405 5.10 12.75 0.33
CA ALA A 405 3.77 13.17 0.75
C ALA A 405 3.25 12.39 1.98
N GLU A 406 3.55 11.10 2.07
CA GLU A 406 3.18 10.25 3.23
C GLU A 406 3.86 10.75 4.51
N ASP A 407 5.19 10.95 4.45
CA ASP A 407 5.97 11.43 5.58
C ASP A 407 5.59 12.85 5.99
N VAL A 408 5.26 13.72 5.02
CA VAL A 408 4.87 15.10 5.27
C VAL A 408 3.54 15.17 5.99
N ARG A 409 2.48 14.52 5.50
CA ARG A 409 1.14 14.58 6.12
C ARG A 409 1.17 13.95 7.52
N THR A 410 1.76 12.76 7.66
CA THR A 410 1.90 12.06 8.94
C THR A 410 2.79 12.85 9.92
N GLY A 411 3.89 13.42 9.44
CA GLY A 411 4.80 14.21 10.26
C GLY A 411 4.16 15.48 10.81
N ILE A 412 3.39 16.21 9.99
CA ILE A 412 2.64 17.40 10.41
C ILE A 412 1.60 17.05 11.46
N PHE A 413 0.83 15.98 11.27
CA PHE A 413 -0.16 15.53 12.24
C PHE A 413 0.48 15.14 13.58
N ARG A 414 1.56 14.35 13.56
CA ARG A 414 2.28 13.94 14.78
C ARG A 414 2.87 15.16 15.51
N ALA A 415 3.47 16.09 14.79
CA ALA A 415 3.99 17.32 15.36
C ALA A 415 2.88 18.22 15.94
N PHE A 416 1.69 18.26 15.33
CA PHE A 416 0.50 18.92 15.87
C PHE A 416 0.08 18.29 17.20
N LEU A 417 0.00 16.97 17.28
CA LEU A 417 -0.34 16.28 18.52
C LEU A 417 0.70 16.53 19.62
N ASP A 418 1.98 16.41 19.30
CA ASP A 418 3.05 16.58 20.28
C ASP A 418 3.13 18.03 20.82
N ARG A 419 2.72 19.02 20.02
CA ARG A 419 2.65 20.42 20.45
C ARG A 419 1.47 20.69 21.40
N TYR A 420 0.28 20.24 21.05
CA TYR A 420 -0.95 20.58 21.78
C TYR A 420 -1.39 19.53 22.80
N TYR A 421 -0.95 18.30 22.63
CA TYR A 421 -1.34 17.14 23.45
C TYR A 421 -0.11 16.22 23.65
N PRO A 422 0.93 16.69 24.34
CA PRO A 422 2.19 15.96 24.43
C PRO A 422 2.02 14.59 25.07
N TYR A 423 2.76 13.61 24.58
CA TYR A 423 2.77 12.26 25.07
C TYR A 423 3.64 12.14 26.33
N THR A 424 3.09 11.49 27.37
CA THR A 424 3.86 11.07 28.53
C THR A 424 4.11 9.57 28.47
N ALA A 425 5.36 9.17 28.30
CA ALA A 425 5.71 7.74 28.23
C ALA A 425 5.38 7.05 29.57
N PRO A 426 4.64 5.91 29.55
CA PRO A 426 4.46 5.11 30.75
C PRO A 426 5.80 4.49 31.17
N SER A 427 5.92 4.13 32.46
CA SER A 427 7.06 3.37 32.97
C SER A 427 7.22 2.06 32.20
N GLU A 428 8.46 1.69 31.91
CA GLU A 428 8.75 0.43 31.21
C GLU A 428 8.46 -0.77 32.10
N SER A 429 7.73 -1.74 31.56
CA SER A 429 7.54 -3.05 32.20
C SER A 429 8.66 -4.01 31.76
N THR A 430 9.14 -4.83 32.70
CA THR A 430 10.10 -5.91 32.42
C THR A 430 9.37 -7.17 31.99
N VAL A 431 9.84 -7.81 30.91
CA VAL A 431 9.31 -9.07 30.40
C VAL A 431 10.31 -10.20 30.72
N ALA A 432 9.81 -11.38 31.07
CA ALA A 432 10.63 -12.47 31.59
C ALA A 432 11.58 -13.10 30.56
N HIS A 433 11.16 -13.25 29.29
CA HIS A 433 11.89 -14.02 28.27
C HIS A 433 11.97 -13.29 26.91
N PRO A 434 12.47 -12.04 26.84
CA PRO A 434 12.38 -11.24 25.62
C PRO A 434 13.17 -11.83 24.45
N GLN A 435 14.30 -12.55 24.68
CA GLN A 435 15.08 -13.17 23.59
C GLN A 435 14.35 -14.37 22.99
N ALA A 436 13.67 -15.18 23.80
CA ALA A 436 12.90 -16.33 23.35
C ALA A 436 11.69 -15.89 22.53
N ASP A 437 10.97 -14.86 23.01
CA ASP A 437 9.80 -14.31 22.29
C ASP A 437 10.22 -13.58 21.03
N ALA A 438 11.32 -12.84 21.00
CA ALA A 438 11.89 -12.24 19.80
C ALA A 438 12.24 -13.31 18.74
N ALA A 439 12.87 -14.42 19.14
CA ALA A 439 13.18 -15.52 18.23
C ALA A 439 11.91 -16.19 17.68
N ARG A 440 10.85 -16.29 18.49
CA ARG A 440 9.56 -16.89 18.12
C ARG A 440 8.81 -16.06 17.07
N VAL A 441 8.88 -14.73 17.16
CA VAL A 441 8.21 -13.82 16.21
C VAL A 441 9.04 -13.54 14.97
N ALA A 442 10.33 -13.83 14.95
CA ALA A 442 11.18 -13.64 13.78
C ALA A 442 10.69 -14.45 12.58
N GLY A 443 10.90 -13.91 11.37
CA GLY A 443 10.53 -14.55 10.11
C GLY A 443 9.95 -13.59 9.08
N TRP A 444 9.33 -14.15 8.04
CA TRP A 444 8.73 -13.41 6.93
C TRP A 444 7.22 -13.29 7.08
N TYR A 445 6.68 -12.14 6.67
CA TYR A 445 5.27 -11.83 6.82
C TYR A 445 4.72 -11.18 5.55
N MET A 446 3.49 -11.55 5.20
CA MET A 446 2.78 -11.11 4.01
C MET A 446 1.49 -10.37 4.40
N THR A 447 1.18 -9.27 3.73
CA THR A 447 -0.04 -8.51 3.97
C THR A 447 -1.31 -9.31 3.66
N SER A 448 -2.37 -9.08 4.41
CA SER A 448 -3.71 -9.60 4.09
C SER A 448 -4.35 -8.87 2.90
N ARG A 449 -4.00 -7.60 2.68
CA ARG A 449 -4.39 -6.83 1.51
C ARG A 449 -3.50 -7.23 0.34
N ARG A 450 -3.99 -8.11 -0.52
CA ARG A 450 -3.20 -8.71 -1.62
C ARG A 450 -4.08 -9.25 -2.74
N ILE A 451 -3.48 -9.45 -3.91
CA ILE A 451 -4.10 -10.08 -5.07
C ILE A 451 -3.72 -11.58 -5.05
N GLU A 452 -4.70 -12.47 -5.10
CA GLU A 452 -4.49 -13.93 -5.13
C GLU A 452 -4.86 -14.57 -6.48
N SER A 453 -5.62 -13.87 -7.30
CA SER A 453 -6.10 -14.39 -8.59
C SER A 453 -5.06 -14.25 -9.71
N ALA A 454 -4.34 -13.10 -9.76
CA ALA A 454 -3.24 -12.86 -10.68
C ALA A 454 -2.05 -12.27 -9.92
N PHE A 455 -0.88 -12.19 -10.55
CA PHE A 455 0.31 -11.55 -9.95
C PHE A 455 0.70 -12.05 -8.53
N ARG A 456 0.30 -13.27 -8.13
CA ARG A 456 0.55 -13.85 -6.80
C ARG A 456 2.04 -13.85 -6.41
N ILE A 457 2.95 -13.91 -7.38
CA ILE A 457 4.41 -13.85 -7.13
C ILE A 457 4.81 -12.60 -6.36
N PHE A 458 4.08 -11.46 -6.57
CA PHE A 458 4.40 -10.22 -5.87
C PHE A 458 4.10 -10.30 -4.38
N ASN A 459 3.11 -11.09 -3.96
CA ASN A 459 2.87 -11.39 -2.54
C ASN A 459 4.11 -12.05 -1.91
N GLY A 460 4.78 -12.93 -2.66
CA GLY A 460 6.01 -13.60 -2.23
C GLY A 460 7.20 -12.64 -2.10
N ILE A 461 7.40 -11.75 -3.07
CA ILE A 461 8.58 -10.86 -3.11
C ILE A 461 8.40 -9.57 -2.30
N SER A 462 7.15 -9.14 -2.01
CA SER A 462 6.83 -7.96 -1.21
C SER A 462 6.77 -8.20 0.30
N GLN A 463 7.07 -9.41 0.78
CA GLN A 463 7.08 -9.74 2.20
C GLN A 463 8.04 -8.86 3.00
N GLY A 464 7.62 -8.48 4.21
CA GLY A 464 8.46 -7.87 5.21
C GLY A 464 9.07 -8.89 6.17
N SER A 465 10.25 -8.60 6.69
CA SER A 465 10.90 -9.43 7.72
C SER A 465 10.74 -8.84 9.10
N VAL A 466 10.64 -9.72 10.09
CA VAL A 466 10.85 -9.43 11.51
C VAL A 466 12.16 -10.09 11.91
N THR A 467 13.11 -9.30 12.40
CA THR A 467 14.45 -9.75 12.80
C THR A 467 14.59 -9.62 14.32
N ALA A 468 14.95 -10.71 14.99
CA ALA A 468 15.26 -10.72 16.40
C ALA A 468 16.68 -10.17 16.66
N LEU A 469 16.82 -9.27 17.63
CA LEU A 469 18.10 -8.72 18.07
C LEU A 469 18.61 -9.44 19.32
N PRO A 470 19.94 -9.44 19.57
CA PRO A 470 20.52 -10.15 20.72
C PRO A 470 20.00 -9.71 22.09
N ASN A 471 19.55 -8.48 22.21
CA ASN A 471 18.98 -7.92 23.45
C ASN A 471 17.48 -8.23 23.64
N GLY A 472 16.85 -9.00 22.74
CA GLY A 472 15.42 -9.33 22.79
C GLY A 472 14.51 -8.29 22.13
N GLU A 473 15.05 -7.23 21.59
CA GLU A 473 14.30 -6.31 20.71
C GLU A 473 14.06 -6.95 19.34
N VAL A 474 13.11 -6.41 18.60
CA VAL A 474 12.88 -6.82 17.20
C VAL A 474 12.93 -5.61 16.26
N GLU A 475 13.33 -5.86 15.03
CA GLU A 475 13.21 -4.91 13.90
C GLU A 475 12.21 -5.44 12.89
N VAL A 476 11.34 -4.55 12.38
CA VAL A 476 10.38 -4.86 11.30
C VAL A 476 10.78 -4.05 10.08
N SER A 477 11.17 -4.72 9.00
CA SER A 477 11.73 -4.07 7.80
C SER A 477 10.77 -3.07 7.11
N MET A 478 9.46 -3.21 7.32
CA MET A 478 8.43 -2.35 6.75
C MET A 478 8.14 -1.11 7.62
N LEU A 479 8.47 -1.14 8.91
CA LEU A 479 8.24 -0.05 9.86
C LEU A 479 9.55 0.73 10.02
N LYS A 480 9.64 1.86 9.30
CA LYS A 480 10.86 2.66 9.21
C LYS A 480 10.70 3.99 9.93
N ASN A 481 11.81 4.53 10.40
CA ASN A 481 11.90 5.92 10.84
C ASN A 481 12.05 6.86 9.62
N LEU A 482 11.96 8.17 9.83
CA LEU A 482 12.12 9.19 8.78
C LEU A 482 13.50 9.12 8.06
N GLY A 483 14.51 8.52 8.69
CA GLY A 483 15.83 8.29 8.07
C GLY A 483 15.90 7.00 7.23
N GLY A 484 14.78 6.27 7.07
CA GLY A 484 14.68 5.04 6.27
C GLY A 484 15.18 3.77 6.96
N ALA A 485 15.72 3.86 8.19
CA ALA A 485 16.14 2.68 8.95
C ALA A 485 14.95 2.00 9.64
N PRO A 486 14.94 0.65 9.75
CA PRO A 486 13.91 -0.05 10.49
C PRO A 486 13.84 0.45 11.94
N LYS A 487 12.62 0.63 12.45
CA LYS A 487 12.37 0.93 13.85
C LYS A 487 12.69 -0.28 14.71
N ARG A 488 13.14 -0.04 15.95
CA ARG A 488 13.34 -1.08 16.94
C ARG A 488 12.18 -1.11 17.92
N TRP A 489 11.83 -2.32 18.34
CA TRP A 489 10.65 -2.59 19.17
C TRP A 489 11.06 -3.42 20.36
N ARG A 490 10.74 -2.95 21.58
CA ARG A 490 11.01 -3.65 22.84
C ARG A 490 9.74 -4.26 23.39
N GLU A 491 9.80 -5.49 23.83
CA GLU A 491 8.68 -6.19 24.41
C GLU A 491 8.27 -5.55 25.75
N VAL A 492 6.98 -5.22 25.89
CA VAL A 492 6.37 -4.58 27.07
C VAL A 492 5.26 -5.42 27.69
N GLY A 493 4.93 -6.54 27.08
CA GLY A 493 3.93 -7.52 27.55
C GLY A 493 3.93 -8.72 26.60
N PRO A 494 3.20 -9.80 26.88
CA PRO A 494 3.25 -11.02 26.08
C PRO A 494 3.04 -10.74 24.58
N LEU A 495 4.09 -10.98 23.78
CA LEU A 495 4.15 -10.72 22.32
C LEU A 495 3.64 -9.32 21.92
N THR A 496 3.73 -8.36 22.84
CA THR A 496 3.36 -6.95 22.63
C THR A 496 4.60 -6.10 22.81
N TYR A 497 4.97 -5.36 21.78
CA TYR A 497 6.17 -4.56 21.71
C TYR A 497 5.82 -3.09 21.60
N ARG A 498 6.66 -2.21 22.15
CA ARG A 498 6.59 -0.76 21.99
C ARG A 498 7.82 -0.26 21.23
N GLU A 499 7.64 0.72 20.37
CA GLU A 499 8.71 1.42 19.67
C GLU A 499 9.73 1.97 20.66
N VAL A 500 11.02 1.69 20.44
CA VAL A 500 12.11 2.22 21.28
C VAL A 500 12.24 3.72 21.05
N GLY A 501 11.95 4.49 22.11
CA GLY A 501 11.92 5.96 22.04
C GLY A 501 10.61 6.53 21.47
N GLY A 502 9.59 5.69 21.26
CA GLY A 502 8.29 6.08 20.75
C GLY A 502 7.13 5.55 21.60
N GLN A 503 5.93 5.70 21.08
CA GLN A 503 4.69 5.32 21.77
C GLN A 503 3.88 4.23 21.05
N THR A 504 4.17 3.99 19.76
CA THR A 504 3.43 3.02 18.95
C THR A 504 3.67 1.59 19.42
N HIS A 505 2.67 0.73 19.23
CA HIS A 505 2.72 -0.68 19.60
C HIS A 505 2.77 -1.58 18.35
N LEU A 506 3.40 -2.73 18.55
CA LEU A 506 3.43 -3.85 17.63
C LEU A 506 3.02 -5.10 18.40
N LYS A 507 2.04 -5.85 17.91
CA LYS A 507 1.53 -7.04 18.59
C LYS A 507 1.48 -8.23 17.65
N PHE A 508 2.00 -9.36 18.13
CA PHE A 508 1.90 -10.63 17.46
C PHE A 508 0.77 -11.46 18.07
N VAL A 509 -0.02 -12.07 17.20
CA VAL A 509 -1.17 -12.90 17.57
C VAL A 509 -0.86 -14.34 17.20
N THR A 510 -1.21 -15.27 18.10
CA THR A 510 -1.01 -16.71 17.92
C THR A 510 -2.30 -17.39 17.46
N ASP A 511 -2.14 -18.51 16.74
CA ASP A 511 -3.22 -19.45 16.46
C ASP A 511 -3.58 -20.32 17.68
N SER A 512 -4.51 -21.25 17.49
CA SER A 512 -4.95 -22.20 18.52
C SER A 512 -3.85 -23.13 19.03
N ASP A 513 -2.80 -23.35 18.22
CA ASP A 513 -1.64 -24.18 18.55
C ASP A 513 -0.51 -23.39 19.25
N GLY A 514 -0.75 -22.08 19.50
CA GLY A 514 0.23 -21.19 20.09
C GLY A 514 1.35 -20.73 19.14
N ARG A 515 1.23 -20.97 17.84
CA ARG A 515 2.18 -20.49 16.84
C ARG A 515 1.83 -19.07 16.42
N VAL A 516 2.85 -18.24 16.16
CA VAL A 516 2.61 -16.86 15.67
C VAL A 516 1.95 -16.93 14.29
N ALA A 517 0.75 -16.36 14.19
CA ALA A 517 -0.06 -16.35 12.97
C ALA A 517 0.11 -15.03 12.19
N TYR A 518 0.06 -13.90 12.86
CA TYR A 518 0.18 -12.58 12.23
C TYR A 518 0.62 -11.51 13.24
N TRP A 519 0.98 -10.33 12.73
CA TRP A 519 1.16 -9.14 13.54
C TRP A 519 0.31 -7.96 13.04
N VAL A 520 0.06 -7.03 13.97
CA VAL A 520 -0.56 -5.73 13.75
C VAL A 520 0.27 -4.64 14.44
N SER A 521 0.20 -3.40 13.97
CA SER A 521 0.91 -2.27 14.58
C SER A 521 0.07 -1.00 14.54
N ASP A 522 0.20 -0.17 15.59
CA ASP A 522 -0.38 1.17 15.62
C ASP A 522 0.47 2.19 14.81
N ASP A 523 1.64 1.79 14.31
CA ASP A 523 2.46 2.58 13.38
C ASP A 523 1.94 2.47 11.93
N PHE A 524 1.02 1.56 11.69
CA PHE A 524 0.38 1.31 10.41
C PHE A 524 -1.14 1.43 10.57
N ILE A 525 -1.81 2.10 9.63
CA ILE A 525 -3.26 2.17 9.64
C ILE A 525 -3.86 0.74 9.66
N PRO A 526 -4.92 0.45 10.46
CA PRO A 526 -5.43 -0.90 10.66
C PRO A 526 -6.26 -1.43 9.47
N VAL A 527 -5.79 -1.21 8.25
CA VAL A 527 -6.44 -1.63 6.99
C VAL A 527 -5.97 -3.00 6.50
N MET A 528 -5.01 -3.60 7.18
CA MET A 528 -4.47 -4.93 6.90
C MET A 528 -3.78 -5.52 8.12
N ILE A 529 -3.55 -6.84 8.09
CA ILE A 529 -2.66 -7.56 9.01
C ILE A 529 -1.51 -8.19 8.22
N PHE A 530 -0.46 -8.59 8.91
CA PHE A 530 0.70 -9.24 8.31
C PHE A 530 0.81 -10.66 8.79
N GLN A 531 0.47 -11.61 7.92
CA GLN A 531 0.39 -13.04 8.20
C GLN A 531 1.76 -13.69 8.06
N LYS A 532 2.15 -14.55 9.02
CA LYS A 532 3.43 -15.26 8.98
C LYS A 532 3.48 -16.24 7.82
N VAL A 533 4.57 -16.21 7.07
CA VAL A 533 4.80 -17.08 5.92
C VAL A 533 5.76 -18.18 6.30
N HIS A 534 5.63 -19.36 5.70
CA HIS A 534 6.46 -20.52 6.01
C HIS A 534 6.89 -21.26 4.74
N GLY A 535 8.06 -21.90 4.81
CA GLY A 535 8.52 -22.85 3.81
C GLY A 535 8.96 -22.23 2.49
N LEU A 536 8.52 -22.79 1.36
CA LEU A 536 8.96 -22.39 0.03
C LEU A 536 8.46 -20.99 -0.39
N GLU A 537 7.40 -20.49 0.24
CA GLU A 537 6.85 -19.17 -0.05
C GLU A 537 7.52 -18.03 0.72
N GLU A 538 8.39 -18.33 1.70
CA GLU A 538 9.18 -17.30 2.37
C GLU A 538 10.08 -16.56 1.37
N LYS A 539 10.07 -15.23 1.40
CA LYS A 539 10.84 -14.39 0.48
C LYS A 539 12.31 -14.81 0.36
N GLY A 540 12.95 -15.11 1.48
CA GLY A 540 14.35 -15.56 1.50
C GLY A 540 14.55 -16.84 0.68
N THR A 541 13.74 -17.86 0.95
CA THR A 541 13.75 -19.15 0.25
C THR A 541 13.38 -18.98 -1.22
N LEU A 542 12.28 -18.26 -1.49
CA LEU A 542 11.78 -18.01 -2.84
C LEU A 542 12.84 -17.31 -3.71
N THR A 543 13.47 -16.26 -3.19
CA THR A 543 14.48 -15.48 -3.92
C THR A 543 15.72 -16.32 -4.19
N TRP A 544 16.24 -17.04 -3.18
CA TRP A 544 17.44 -17.85 -3.33
C TRP A 544 17.22 -19.03 -4.29
N MET A 545 16.15 -19.80 -4.10
CA MET A 545 15.83 -20.93 -4.96
C MET A 545 15.50 -20.48 -6.39
N GLY A 546 14.78 -19.36 -6.53
CA GLY A 546 14.50 -18.73 -7.82
C GLY A 546 15.77 -18.33 -8.56
N ALA A 547 16.72 -17.68 -7.87
CA ALA A 547 18.01 -17.31 -8.44
C ALA A 547 18.84 -18.52 -8.88
N VAL A 548 18.90 -19.56 -8.07
CA VAL A 548 19.59 -20.82 -8.43
C VAL A 548 18.93 -21.48 -9.65
N CYS A 549 17.60 -21.61 -9.64
CA CYS A 549 16.84 -22.16 -10.75
C CYS A 549 17.09 -21.39 -12.06
N LEU A 550 16.99 -20.06 -12.00
CA LEU A 550 17.23 -19.18 -13.16
C LEU A 550 18.66 -19.33 -13.67
N GLY A 551 19.66 -19.33 -12.76
CA GLY A 551 21.08 -19.53 -13.12
C GLY A 551 21.33 -20.88 -13.79
N VAL A 552 20.75 -21.96 -13.30
CA VAL A 552 20.84 -23.32 -13.89
C VAL A 552 20.21 -23.36 -15.28
N LEU A 553 19.05 -22.74 -15.47
CA LEU A 553 18.38 -22.68 -16.78
C LEU A 553 19.19 -21.86 -17.78
N ILE A 554 19.70 -20.70 -17.39
CA ILE A 554 20.57 -19.86 -18.25
C ILE A 554 21.84 -20.62 -18.62
N LEU A 555 22.53 -21.22 -17.66
CA LEU A 555 23.73 -22.00 -17.89
C LEU A 555 23.46 -23.19 -18.84
N THR A 556 22.32 -23.85 -18.67
CA THR A 556 21.88 -24.94 -19.55
C THR A 556 21.74 -24.49 -20.99
N VAL A 557 21.13 -23.32 -21.23
CA VAL A 557 20.97 -22.73 -22.57
C VAL A 557 22.32 -22.32 -23.14
N VAL A 558 23.20 -21.69 -22.36
CA VAL A 558 24.55 -21.29 -22.77
C VAL A 558 25.40 -22.49 -23.16
N ILE A 559 25.42 -23.54 -22.30
CA ILE A 559 26.14 -24.80 -22.60
C ILE A 559 25.56 -25.47 -23.84
N TRP A 560 24.27 -25.44 -24.06
CA TRP A 560 23.64 -25.98 -25.26
C TRP A 560 24.11 -25.26 -26.53
N ILE A 561 24.05 -23.93 -26.54
CA ILE A 561 24.49 -23.10 -27.67
C ILE A 561 25.99 -23.30 -27.92
N GLY A 562 26.82 -23.17 -26.87
CA GLY A 562 28.27 -23.38 -26.96
C GLY A 562 28.64 -24.77 -27.48
N GLY A 563 28.00 -25.80 -26.95
CA GLY A 563 28.19 -27.18 -27.41
C GLY A 563 27.73 -27.39 -28.84
N ALA A 564 26.69 -26.69 -29.33
CA ALA A 564 26.26 -26.74 -30.74
C ALA A 564 27.32 -26.09 -31.64
N ILE A 565 27.88 -24.93 -31.26
CA ILE A 565 28.93 -24.23 -31.99
C ILE A 565 30.20 -25.10 -32.08
N VAL A 566 30.65 -25.67 -30.96
CA VAL A 566 31.83 -26.56 -30.87
C VAL A 566 31.66 -27.75 -31.81
N ARG A 567 30.52 -28.46 -31.72
CA ARG A 567 30.23 -29.62 -32.59
C ARG A 567 30.24 -29.22 -34.09
N ARG A 568 29.67 -28.07 -34.42
CA ARG A 568 29.68 -27.57 -35.83
C ARG A 568 31.09 -27.26 -36.29
N ARG A 569 31.91 -26.64 -35.43
CA ARG A 569 33.32 -26.28 -35.75
C ARG A 569 34.21 -27.49 -35.96
N PHE A 570 34.03 -28.53 -35.09
CA PHE A 570 34.86 -29.75 -35.12
C PHE A 570 34.21 -30.92 -35.87
N LYS A 571 33.07 -30.70 -36.54
CA LYS A 571 32.30 -31.70 -37.31
C LYS A 571 32.03 -32.99 -36.52
N THR A 572 31.86 -32.89 -35.19
CA THR A 572 31.60 -34.05 -34.31
C THR A 572 30.11 -34.38 -34.27
N PRO A 573 29.69 -35.61 -34.67
CA PRO A 573 28.28 -35.97 -34.66
C PRO A 573 27.76 -36.19 -33.23
N LEU A 574 26.44 -35.96 -33.03
CA LEU A 574 25.77 -36.25 -31.80
C LEU A 574 25.33 -37.74 -31.84
N LEU A 575 26.03 -38.59 -31.08
CA LEU A 575 25.77 -40.05 -31.01
C LEU A 575 24.57 -40.33 -30.09
N LEU A 576 23.39 -39.97 -30.58
CA LEU A 576 22.11 -40.20 -29.88
C LEU A 576 21.11 -40.84 -30.85
N THR A 577 20.24 -41.68 -30.33
CA THR A 577 19.09 -42.23 -31.08
C THR A 577 18.14 -41.11 -31.51
N PHE A 578 17.25 -41.40 -32.42
CA PHE A 578 16.25 -40.41 -32.91
C PHE A 578 15.37 -39.89 -31.74
N GLN A 579 14.91 -40.78 -30.87
CA GLN A 579 14.07 -40.44 -29.72
C GLN A 579 14.86 -39.55 -28.71
N GLU A 580 16.11 -39.87 -28.43
CA GLU A 580 16.94 -39.08 -27.53
C GLU A 580 17.24 -37.69 -28.08
N LYS A 581 17.44 -37.53 -29.39
CA LYS A 581 17.60 -36.24 -30.05
C LYS A 581 16.35 -35.37 -29.89
N ARG A 582 15.15 -35.95 -30.05
CA ARG A 582 13.88 -35.24 -29.89
C ARG A 582 13.67 -34.81 -28.44
N LEU A 583 13.86 -35.70 -27.48
CA LEU A 583 13.69 -35.38 -26.05
C LEU A 583 14.68 -34.32 -25.60
N ARG A 584 15.95 -34.43 -26.05
CA ARG A 584 16.98 -33.40 -25.76
C ARG A 584 16.60 -32.05 -26.37
N LEU A 585 16.09 -32.00 -27.60
CA LEU A 585 15.64 -30.75 -28.22
C LEU A 585 14.45 -30.17 -27.45
N ALA A 586 13.45 -31.00 -27.11
CA ALA A 586 12.30 -30.58 -26.32
C ALA A 586 12.72 -30.00 -24.96
N SER A 587 13.66 -30.65 -24.26
CA SER A 587 14.24 -30.15 -23.00
C SER A 587 14.91 -28.78 -23.18
N ARG A 588 15.61 -28.53 -24.27
CA ARG A 588 16.29 -27.25 -24.54
C ARG A 588 15.31 -26.13 -24.86
N ILE A 589 14.31 -26.44 -25.68
CA ILE A 589 13.18 -25.51 -25.93
C ILE A 589 12.44 -25.27 -24.61
N GLY A 590 12.22 -26.30 -23.80
CA GLY A 590 11.59 -26.19 -22.50
C GLY A 590 12.33 -25.25 -21.54
N ALA A 591 13.65 -25.31 -21.48
CA ALA A 591 14.45 -24.39 -20.67
C ALA A 591 14.30 -22.93 -21.14
N VAL A 592 14.26 -22.69 -22.45
CA VAL A 592 14.00 -21.35 -23.02
C VAL A 592 12.59 -20.89 -22.68
N LEU A 593 11.59 -21.75 -22.77
CA LEU A 593 10.20 -21.42 -22.42
C LEU A 593 10.04 -21.10 -20.94
N MET A 594 10.71 -21.82 -20.04
CA MET A 594 10.74 -21.48 -18.60
C MET A 594 11.33 -20.09 -18.34
N LEU A 595 12.40 -19.72 -19.03
CA LEU A 595 12.97 -18.36 -18.97
C LEU A 595 12.00 -17.31 -19.53
N ALA A 596 11.29 -17.66 -20.62
CA ALA A 596 10.28 -16.78 -21.21
C ALA A 596 9.09 -16.52 -20.28
N VAL A 597 8.72 -17.46 -19.40
CA VAL A 597 7.68 -17.24 -18.35
C VAL A 597 8.08 -16.08 -17.49
N VAL A 598 9.30 -16.09 -16.94
CA VAL A 598 9.79 -15.02 -16.06
C VAL A 598 9.76 -13.66 -16.77
N LEU A 599 10.23 -13.62 -18.03
CA LEU A 599 10.23 -12.38 -18.81
C LEU A 599 8.80 -11.88 -19.10
N ALA A 600 7.88 -12.76 -19.50
CA ALA A 600 6.51 -12.39 -19.84
C ALA A 600 5.77 -11.80 -18.63
N TRP A 601 5.94 -12.41 -17.45
CA TRP A 601 5.34 -11.91 -16.21
C TRP A 601 5.98 -10.63 -15.70
N PHE A 602 7.29 -10.45 -15.93
CA PHE A 602 7.95 -9.18 -15.63
C PHE A 602 7.40 -8.04 -16.50
N VAL A 603 7.25 -8.28 -17.83
CA VAL A 603 6.67 -7.29 -18.75
C VAL A 603 5.21 -7.00 -18.42
N ALA A 604 4.43 -8.02 -18.05
CA ALA A 604 3.04 -7.83 -17.62
C ALA A 604 2.94 -6.94 -16.37
N PHE A 605 3.87 -7.11 -15.43
CA PHE A 605 3.92 -6.27 -14.24
C PHE A 605 4.37 -4.84 -14.53
N ASP A 606 5.39 -4.66 -15.33
CA ASP A 606 5.83 -3.32 -15.74
C ASP A 606 4.69 -2.55 -16.43
N LEU A 607 3.92 -3.24 -17.27
CA LEU A 607 2.72 -2.66 -17.87
C LEU A 607 1.62 -2.38 -16.85
N LEU A 608 1.44 -3.22 -15.83
CA LEU A 608 0.46 -2.97 -14.77
C LEU A 608 0.75 -1.66 -14.03
N LEU A 609 2.03 -1.38 -13.78
CA LEU A 609 2.45 -0.16 -13.06
C LEU A 609 2.43 1.10 -13.94
N ASN A 610 2.64 0.96 -15.26
CA ASN A 610 2.92 2.09 -16.15
C ASN A 610 1.85 2.32 -17.24
N ALA A 611 0.89 1.39 -17.42
CA ALA A 611 -0.13 1.51 -18.46
C ALA A 611 -1.42 2.16 -17.95
N ASN A 612 -1.90 3.17 -18.67
CA ASN A 612 -3.24 3.69 -18.50
C ASN A 612 -4.22 2.80 -19.28
N GLY A 613 -4.79 1.80 -18.63
CA GLY A 613 -5.79 0.93 -19.23
C GLY A 613 -5.59 -0.57 -19.00
N SER A 614 -6.44 -1.38 -19.64
CA SER A 614 -6.44 -2.84 -19.45
C SER A 614 -5.20 -3.52 -20.03
N ILE A 615 -4.55 -4.35 -19.25
CA ILE A 615 -3.41 -5.19 -19.66
C ILE A 615 -3.81 -6.62 -20.04
N ASN A 616 -5.11 -6.91 -20.21
CA ASN A 616 -5.64 -8.26 -20.45
C ASN A 616 -4.99 -8.96 -21.65
N GLY A 617 -4.66 -8.22 -22.72
CA GLY A 617 -3.94 -8.78 -23.86
C GLY A 617 -2.56 -9.31 -23.50
N MET A 618 -1.79 -8.56 -22.70
CA MET A 618 -0.47 -9.00 -22.24
C MET A 618 -0.58 -10.15 -21.23
N LEU A 619 -1.58 -10.11 -20.33
CA LEU A 619 -1.85 -11.23 -19.42
C LEU A 619 -2.18 -12.51 -20.18
N THR A 620 -2.99 -12.43 -21.24
CA THR A 620 -3.28 -13.60 -22.10
C THR A 620 -1.99 -14.19 -22.67
N ILE A 621 -1.08 -13.35 -23.18
CA ILE A 621 0.22 -13.80 -23.66
C ILE A 621 1.04 -14.44 -22.53
N ALA A 622 1.10 -13.80 -21.36
CA ALA A 622 1.83 -14.33 -20.21
C ALA A 622 1.30 -15.70 -19.74
N TYR A 623 -0.02 -15.90 -19.74
CA TYR A 623 -0.63 -17.19 -19.41
C TYR A 623 -0.35 -18.27 -20.47
N ILE A 624 -0.42 -17.94 -21.76
CA ILE A 624 -0.04 -18.87 -22.84
C ILE A 624 1.42 -19.28 -22.69
N VAL A 625 2.31 -18.33 -22.46
CA VAL A 625 3.74 -18.60 -22.22
C VAL A 625 3.90 -19.43 -20.93
N GLY A 626 3.12 -19.18 -19.88
CA GLY A 626 3.06 -19.97 -18.65
C GLY A 626 2.69 -21.44 -18.92
N LEU A 627 1.67 -21.68 -19.74
CA LEU A 627 1.26 -23.04 -20.14
C LEU A 627 2.33 -23.75 -20.97
N LEU A 628 2.96 -23.03 -21.91
CA LEU A 628 4.09 -23.55 -22.67
C LEU A 628 5.30 -23.82 -21.77
N GLY A 629 5.55 -22.97 -20.79
CA GLY A 629 6.57 -23.16 -19.76
C GLY A 629 6.33 -24.41 -18.89
N LEU A 630 5.06 -24.71 -18.57
CA LEU A 630 4.67 -25.93 -17.88
C LEU A 630 5.05 -27.19 -18.68
N VAL A 631 4.68 -27.23 -19.96
CA VAL A 631 5.04 -28.32 -20.85
C VAL A 631 6.57 -28.42 -21.02
N GLY A 632 7.23 -27.25 -21.12
CA GLY A 632 8.69 -27.16 -21.20
C GLY A 632 9.38 -27.73 -19.97
N ALA A 633 8.90 -27.38 -18.77
CA ALA A 633 9.44 -27.88 -17.51
C ALA A 633 9.31 -29.41 -17.37
N LEU A 634 8.20 -30.00 -17.83
CA LEU A 634 8.03 -31.45 -17.89
C LEU A 634 9.05 -32.11 -18.85
N ALA A 635 9.30 -31.50 -20.00
CA ALA A 635 10.31 -32.00 -20.94
C ALA A 635 11.75 -31.89 -20.37
N VAL A 636 12.05 -30.78 -19.68
CA VAL A 636 13.34 -30.60 -18.97
C VAL A 636 13.51 -31.68 -17.90
N LEU A 637 12.47 -31.87 -17.07
CA LEU A 637 12.50 -32.85 -15.98
C LEU A 637 12.69 -34.26 -16.51
N ALA A 638 11.93 -34.67 -17.52
CA ALA A 638 12.00 -36.02 -18.11
C ALA A 638 13.40 -36.34 -18.68
N GLU A 639 14.01 -35.38 -19.44
CA GLU A 639 15.36 -35.59 -19.99
C GLU A 639 16.43 -35.53 -18.91
N ALA A 640 16.34 -34.59 -17.96
CA ALA A 640 17.31 -34.45 -16.89
C ALA A 640 17.35 -35.69 -15.99
N VAL A 641 16.17 -36.22 -15.57
CA VAL A 641 16.07 -37.44 -14.78
C VAL A 641 16.60 -38.65 -15.56
N ARG A 642 16.21 -38.80 -16.84
CA ARG A 642 16.74 -39.88 -17.70
C ARG A 642 18.25 -39.85 -17.76
N ARG A 643 18.86 -38.67 -17.93
CA ARG A 643 20.31 -38.52 -18.05
C ARG A 643 21.02 -38.68 -16.73
N ALA A 644 20.46 -38.21 -15.64
CA ALA A 644 21.03 -38.39 -14.30
C ALA A 644 21.12 -39.86 -13.92
N LEU A 645 20.10 -40.65 -14.26
CA LEU A 645 20.02 -42.09 -13.90
C LEU A 645 20.76 -43.01 -14.90
N ARG A 646 20.64 -42.76 -16.20
CA ARG A 646 21.07 -43.67 -17.27
C ARG A 646 21.96 -43.05 -18.35
N GLY A 647 22.27 -41.75 -18.23
CA GLY A 647 23.04 -41.02 -19.24
C GLY A 647 24.52 -41.41 -19.26
N PRO A 648 25.18 -41.33 -20.43
CA PRO A 648 26.62 -41.46 -20.51
C PRO A 648 27.26 -40.20 -19.87
N GLY A 649 28.33 -40.42 -19.13
CA GLY A 649 29.10 -39.34 -18.50
C GLY A 649 29.50 -39.66 -17.07
N GLY A 650 30.56 -38.97 -16.59
CA GLY A 650 31.01 -39.07 -15.23
C GLY A 650 30.04 -38.46 -14.22
N TRP A 651 30.38 -38.57 -12.93
CA TRP A 651 29.54 -38.11 -11.82
C TRP A 651 29.16 -36.61 -11.93
N LEU A 652 30.06 -35.74 -12.41
CA LEU A 652 29.79 -34.31 -12.62
C LEU A 652 28.60 -34.05 -13.59
N VAL A 653 28.54 -34.81 -14.69
CA VAL A 653 27.43 -34.68 -15.66
C VAL A 653 26.11 -35.11 -15.03
N ARG A 654 26.12 -36.23 -14.30
CA ARG A 654 24.92 -36.74 -13.61
C ARG A 654 24.44 -35.79 -12.51
N THR A 655 25.36 -35.19 -11.76
CA THR A 655 25.02 -34.17 -10.75
C THR A 655 24.42 -32.93 -11.40
N GLY A 656 25.01 -32.44 -12.52
CA GLY A 656 24.46 -31.31 -13.26
C GLY A 656 23.02 -31.57 -13.78
N GLU A 657 22.75 -32.78 -14.28
CA GLU A 657 21.41 -33.14 -14.73
C GLU A 657 20.43 -33.30 -13.52
N ALA A 658 20.91 -33.78 -12.38
CA ALA A 658 20.09 -33.84 -11.15
C ALA A 658 19.71 -32.43 -10.67
N VAL A 659 20.65 -31.49 -10.67
CA VAL A 659 20.37 -30.07 -10.34
C VAL A 659 19.40 -29.44 -11.33
N LEU A 660 19.51 -29.75 -12.64
CA LEU A 660 18.56 -29.29 -13.63
C LEU A 660 17.15 -29.89 -13.42
N ALA A 661 17.08 -31.17 -13.01
CA ALA A 661 15.80 -31.81 -12.66
C ALA A 661 15.14 -31.13 -11.45
N LEU A 662 15.91 -30.80 -10.41
CA LEU A 662 15.41 -30.07 -9.24
C LEU A 662 14.96 -28.65 -9.61
N SER A 663 15.69 -27.96 -10.50
CA SER A 663 15.28 -26.65 -11.02
C SER A 663 13.99 -26.71 -11.83
N ALA A 664 13.79 -27.79 -12.60
CA ALA A 664 12.54 -27.99 -13.33
C ALA A 664 11.37 -28.27 -12.40
N LEU A 665 11.57 -29.06 -11.33
CA LEU A 665 10.55 -29.31 -10.29
C LEU A 665 10.17 -28.02 -9.56
N TYR A 666 11.14 -27.19 -9.20
CA TYR A 666 10.90 -25.90 -8.59
C TYR A 666 10.12 -24.97 -9.54
N GLY A 667 10.49 -24.95 -10.83
CA GLY A 667 9.75 -24.18 -11.85
C GLY A 667 8.30 -24.66 -12.03
N LEU A 668 8.06 -25.97 -11.98
CA LEU A 668 6.70 -26.54 -11.99
C LEU A 668 5.91 -26.09 -10.77
N TRP A 669 6.51 -26.21 -9.58
CA TRP A 669 5.89 -25.71 -8.35
C TRP A 669 5.55 -24.23 -8.46
N ALA A 670 6.47 -23.38 -8.93
CA ALA A 670 6.27 -21.95 -9.07
C ALA A 670 5.13 -21.60 -10.05
N ILE A 671 5.02 -22.33 -11.18
CA ILE A 671 3.93 -22.12 -12.16
C ILE A 671 2.57 -22.37 -11.50
N PHE A 672 2.44 -23.41 -10.68
CA PHE A 672 1.19 -23.69 -9.96
C PHE A 672 0.97 -22.78 -8.76
N ALA A 673 1.99 -22.59 -7.91
CA ALA A 673 1.90 -21.79 -6.68
C ALA A 673 1.54 -20.33 -6.98
N PHE A 674 2.10 -19.76 -8.05
CA PHE A 674 1.86 -18.38 -8.42
C PHE A 674 0.86 -18.18 -9.57
N GLY A 675 0.23 -19.26 -10.03
CA GLY A 675 -0.85 -19.19 -11.02
C GLY A 675 -0.42 -18.70 -12.40
N PHE A 676 0.83 -18.95 -12.83
CA PHE A 676 1.36 -18.47 -14.12
C PHE A 676 0.65 -19.07 -15.36
N ALA A 677 -0.29 -20.00 -15.16
CA ALA A 677 -1.14 -20.59 -16.19
C ALA A 677 -2.63 -20.60 -15.78
N SER A 678 -3.08 -19.72 -14.88
CA SER A 678 -4.44 -19.75 -14.31
C SER A 678 -5.50 -19.10 -15.18
N PHE A 679 -5.12 -18.25 -16.13
CA PHE A 679 -6.03 -17.45 -16.99
C PHE A 679 -6.99 -16.57 -16.18
N SER A 680 -6.58 -16.08 -15.02
CA SER A 680 -7.32 -15.08 -14.26
C SER A 680 -6.98 -13.66 -14.75
N PHE A 681 -8.02 -12.85 -14.96
CA PHE A 681 -7.91 -11.43 -15.32
C PHE A 681 -8.33 -10.52 -14.17
N ARG A 682 -8.34 -11.05 -12.94
CA ARG A 682 -8.55 -10.27 -11.71
C ARG A 682 -7.18 -9.83 -11.17
N TYR A 683 -6.92 -8.51 -11.19
CA TYR A 683 -5.67 -7.92 -10.71
C TYR A 683 -5.88 -6.52 -10.15
#